data_e533176ab8b455b215461429b133d3e8
#
_entry.id   e533176ab8b455b215461429b133d3e8
#
_cell.length_a   1.000
_cell.length_b   1.000
_cell.length_c   1.000
_cell.angle_alpha   90.00
_cell.angle_beta   90.00
_cell.angle_gamma   90.00
#
_symmetry.space_group_name_H-M   'P 1'
#
loop_
_entity.id
_entity.type
_entity.pdbx_description
1 polymer ?
#
loop_
_entity_poly.entity_id
_entity_poly.type
_entity_poly.pdbx_seq_one_letter_code
_entity_poly.pdbx_strand_id
1 'polypeptide(L)'
;MKNFFIILAMKILNLILKICHKNGGNFLGKIAFDLNPEIFKYFKVNCPVIAVSATNGKTMTNNCIGYTLKTAGNKVVSNVEGNNMETGILSTILKNCTLTGKIKADYLVFEVDESYIPVVFKDFRLDTLVILNFFRDQLDRNGEVESLILRINEFLKTYNGNLILNNDDPNVARLGHANPDNSNVYYFSVDKYKFATEQIKEAGEGKFCPFCKTRLEYEYYQYSHVGKFKCPNCNFGDNEIYKLATNVDLKNRCFDIDGNTYKINGNSIYLIYNYTAVYSVCSLYDISNDVVKKSFSTFALNNGRLEEIKIHGVPTIINLAKNPTGSNVSLRILNEDDSKKELLFVLNDNIADGFDVSWIWDINFNNLNNVSRIITSGTRAYDIAIRIKTSGFPAEKIEVYLNLEDAIKDFYKTNVKKYVIANYTSLQPTRHELKKFNETNKNNNVTDVESSDISKKEEIKANVENTEIDTKESLQSIDNTDNSGNQDNKDKSIKILYLYPDMLELYGDYGNIQVLKYRIESRGYKAIIDRYSIGNAAPNFNDYDIVFAGGGADNEQSILAEDLVKYKDNIKEAVNNGVFFLLICGAYQLFGKYYKGVEGNIIPGLEVFDYYTVANPDRKKRCIGNIVIEATLNGVETKVIGFENHGGQTFDISNSFGNVLFGNGNKFGDSEEGFFENNVIATYLHGPLLSKNPELCDFIIKYCLNRKYNENIELVSLNDEFENLCREQLLNRFLGKN
;
A
#
# COMPACT_ATOMS: atom_id res chain seq x y z
N MET A 1 -29.23 -15.22 -31.69
CA MET A 1 -28.29 -16.13 -32.40
C MET A 1 -26.83 -15.77 -32.16
N LYS A 2 -26.37 -14.52 -32.27
CA LYS A 2 -24.97 -14.10 -32.06
C LYS A 2 -24.37 -14.64 -30.74
N ASN A 3 -25.03 -14.44 -29.61
CA ASN A 3 -24.52 -14.85 -28.29
C ASN A 3 -24.45 -16.37 -28.11
N PHE A 4 -25.32 -17.13 -28.74
CA PHE A 4 -25.25 -18.59 -28.76
C PHE A 4 -23.94 -19.06 -29.39
N PHE A 5 -23.57 -18.50 -30.55
CA PHE A 5 -22.32 -18.85 -31.24
C PHE A 5 -21.08 -18.38 -30.46
N ILE A 6 -21.13 -17.23 -29.81
CA ILE A 6 -20.06 -16.75 -28.93
C ILE A 6 -19.85 -17.78 -27.79
N ILE A 7 -20.92 -18.18 -27.09
CA ILE A 7 -20.82 -19.14 -25.99
C ILE A 7 -20.30 -20.50 -26.48
N LEU A 8 -20.78 -20.97 -27.64
CA LEU A 8 -20.32 -22.22 -28.25
C LEU A 8 -18.82 -22.16 -28.54
N ALA A 9 -18.36 -21.10 -29.20
CA ALA A 9 -16.94 -20.90 -29.50
C ALA A 9 -16.09 -20.84 -28.21
N MET A 10 -16.55 -20.14 -27.16
CA MET A 10 -15.84 -20.07 -25.87
C MET A 10 -15.80 -21.42 -25.16
N LYS A 11 -16.84 -22.24 -25.27
CA LYS A 11 -16.82 -23.61 -24.69
C LYS A 11 -15.86 -24.55 -25.43
N ILE A 12 -15.78 -24.45 -26.76
CA ILE A 12 -14.80 -25.22 -27.57
C ILE A 12 -13.37 -24.76 -27.16
N LEU A 13 -13.15 -23.42 -27.10
CA LEU A 13 -11.86 -22.88 -26.72
C LEU A 13 -11.46 -23.29 -25.29
N ASN A 14 -12.40 -23.29 -24.35
CA ASN A 14 -12.16 -23.77 -22.99
C ASN A 14 -11.77 -25.26 -22.94
N LEU A 15 -12.37 -26.09 -23.81
CA LEU A 15 -11.99 -27.50 -23.93
C LEU A 15 -10.56 -27.67 -24.47
N ILE A 16 -10.19 -26.88 -25.51
CA ILE A 16 -8.83 -26.87 -26.05
C ILE A 16 -7.83 -26.44 -24.98
N LEU A 17 -8.11 -25.35 -24.24
CA LEU A 17 -7.24 -24.88 -23.15
C LEU A 17 -7.04 -25.93 -22.06
N LYS A 18 -8.10 -26.67 -21.70
CA LYS A 18 -8.00 -27.82 -20.75
C LYS A 18 -7.12 -28.93 -21.25
N ILE A 19 -7.23 -29.29 -22.53
CA ILE A 19 -6.36 -30.29 -23.15
C ILE A 19 -4.89 -29.85 -23.15
N CYS A 20 -4.65 -28.56 -23.36
CA CYS A 20 -3.31 -27.95 -23.28
C CYS A 20 -2.82 -27.68 -21.85
N HIS A 21 -3.52 -28.13 -20.81
CA HIS A 21 -3.23 -27.87 -19.40
C HIS A 21 -3.11 -26.39 -19.06
N LYS A 22 -3.78 -25.50 -19.81
CA LYS A 22 -3.82 -24.06 -19.58
C LYS A 22 -5.13 -23.65 -18.92
N ASN A 23 -5.03 -22.86 -17.87
CA ASN A 23 -6.21 -22.28 -17.23
C ASN A 23 -6.58 -20.98 -17.96
N GLY A 24 -7.75 -20.93 -18.57
CA GLY A 24 -8.18 -19.83 -19.43
C GLY A 24 -8.45 -18.48 -18.70
N GLY A 25 -8.25 -18.40 -17.38
CA GLY A 25 -8.33 -17.15 -16.57
C GLY A 25 -9.32 -16.10 -17.12
N ASN A 26 -8.81 -14.93 -17.46
CA ASN A 26 -9.57 -13.84 -18.08
C ASN A 26 -9.75 -13.98 -19.61
N PHE A 27 -9.03 -14.90 -20.25
CA PHE A 27 -8.90 -14.97 -21.71
C PHE A 27 -10.23 -15.22 -22.43
N LEU A 28 -11.02 -16.18 -21.94
CA LEU A 28 -12.33 -16.49 -22.54
C LEU A 28 -13.29 -15.31 -22.46
N GLY A 29 -13.33 -14.66 -21.29
CA GLY A 29 -14.18 -13.50 -21.07
C GLY A 29 -13.75 -12.31 -21.91
N LYS A 30 -12.45 -12.08 -22.08
CA LYS A 30 -11.94 -11.00 -22.92
C LYS A 30 -12.42 -11.15 -24.36
N ILE A 31 -12.21 -12.30 -24.97
CA ILE A 31 -12.68 -12.56 -26.34
C ILE A 31 -14.21 -12.37 -26.46
N ALA A 32 -14.95 -12.94 -25.50
CA ALA A 32 -16.42 -12.83 -25.53
C ALA A 32 -16.90 -11.37 -25.37
N PHE A 33 -16.25 -10.60 -24.51
CA PHE A 33 -16.57 -9.18 -24.26
C PHE A 33 -16.20 -8.30 -25.45
N ASP A 34 -15.05 -8.52 -26.09
CA ASP A 34 -14.62 -7.84 -27.31
C ASP A 34 -15.58 -8.11 -28.48
N LEU A 35 -16.14 -9.32 -28.57
CA LEU A 35 -17.14 -9.69 -29.59
C LEU A 35 -18.52 -9.12 -29.29
N ASN A 36 -18.90 -8.97 -28.04
CA ASN A 36 -20.15 -8.37 -27.60
C ASN A 36 -20.04 -7.79 -26.17
N PRO A 37 -19.84 -6.46 -26.01
CA PRO A 37 -19.79 -5.80 -24.71
C PRO A 37 -21.07 -5.93 -23.87
N GLU A 38 -22.22 -6.16 -24.51
CA GLU A 38 -23.52 -6.35 -23.83
C GLU A 38 -23.85 -7.82 -23.51
N ILE A 39 -22.86 -8.73 -23.59
CA ILE A 39 -23.10 -10.17 -23.43
C ILE A 39 -23.69 -10.54 -22.06
N PHE A 40 -23.44 -9.72 -21.02
CA PHE A 40 -23.99 -9.95 -19.67
C PHE A 40 -25.52 -9.98 -19.65
N LYS A 41 -26.20 -9.21 -20.50
CA LYS A 41 -27.67 -9.21 -20.64
C LYS A 41 -28.25 -10.55 -21.12
N TYR A 42 -27.43 -11.37 -21.73
CA TYR A 42 -27.87 -12.64 -22.31
C TYR A 42 -28.03 -13.76 -21.28
N PHE A 43 -27.32 -13.67 -20.15
CA PHE A 43 -27.34 -14.74 -19.15
C PHE A 43 -28.60 -14.74 -18.31
N LYS A 44 -29.17 -15.94 -18.12
CA LYS A 44 -30.39 -16.17 -17.36
C LYS A 44 -30.03 -16.72 -15.99
N VAL A 45 -30.21 -15.90 -14.98
CA VAL A 45 -29.88 -16.21 -13.58
C VAL A 45 -31.16 -16.30 -12.78
N ASN A 46 -31.41 -17.46 -12.15
CA ASN A 46 -32.61 -17.73 -11.33
C ASN A 46 -32.23 -17.99 -9.85
N CYS A 47 -31.00 -17.72 -9.46
CA CYS A 47 -30.52 -17.86 -8.08
C CYS A 47 -29.93 -16.55 -7.58
N PRO A 48 -29.73 -16.39 -6.26
CA PRO A 48 -29.06 -15.21 -5.71
C PRO A 48 -27.65 -15.01 -6.28
N VAL A 49 -27.35 -13.75 -6.58
CA VAL A 49 -26.02 -13.29 -7.00
C VAL A 49 -25.45 -12.39 -5.91
N ILE A 50 -24.33 -12.82 -5.35
CA ILE A 50 -23.62 -12.14 -4.28
C ILE A 50 -22.30 -11.63 -4.86
N ALA A 51 -21.99 -10.37 -4.68
CA ALA A 51 -20.71 -9.78 -5.05
C ALA A 51 -19.97 -9.27 -3.81
N VAL A 52 -18.66 -9.48 -3.77
CA VAL A 52 -17.78 -8.99 -2.70
C VAL A 52 -16.73 -8.07 -3.30
N SER A 53 -16.64 -6.87 -2.77
CA SER A 53 -15.66 -5.86 -3.17
C SER A 53 -14.93 -5.28 -1.97
N ALA A 54 -13.68 -4.91 -2.16
CA ALA A 54 -12.83 -4.25 -1.17
C ALA A 54 -11.45 -3.98 -1.76
N THR A 55 -10.71 -3.06 -1.23
CA THR A 55 -9.27 -2.98 -1.52
C THR A 55 -8.53 -4.18 -0.96
N ASN A 56 -8.81 -4.54 0.30
CA ASN A 56 -8.21 -5.69 0.99
C ASN A 56 -9.28 -6.66 1.51
N GLY A 57 -9.00 -7.98 1.42
CA GLY A 57 -9.86 -9.02 1.99
C GLY A 57 -10.90 -9.62 1.05
N LYS A 58 -11.18 -9.03 -0.11
CA LYS A 58 -12.24 -9.49 -1.05
C LYS A 58 -12.14 -10.96 -1.44
N THR A 59 -10.97 -11.46 -1.81
CA THR A 59 -10.77 -12.88 -2.21
C THR A 59 -11.04 -13.84 -1.06
N MET A 60 -10.54 -13.53 0.15
CA MET A 60 -10.79 -14.35 1.33
C MET A 60 -12.29 -14.42 1.65
N THR A 61 -12.96 -13.26 1.70
CA THR A 61 -14.38 -13.17 2.01
C THR A 61 -15.23 -13.87 0.96
N ASN A 62 -14.97 -13.64 -0.34
CA ASN A 62 -15.65 -14.32 -1.45
C ASN A 62 -15.53 -15.85 -1.35
N ASN A 63 -14.29 -16.32 -1.13
CA ASN A 63 -14.03 -17.76 -1.05
C ASN A 63 -14.65 -18.38 0.21
N CYS A 64 -14.67 -17.67 1.34
CA CYS A 64 -15.28 -18.13 2.57
C CYS A 64 -16.80 -18.19 2.46
N ILE A 65 -17.46 -17.19 1.84
CA ILE A 65 -18.90 -17.26 1.52
C ILE A 65 -19.19 -18.48 0.66
N GLY A 66 -18.45 -18.65 -0.45
CA GLY A 66 -18.62 -19.79 -1.34
C GLY A 66 -18.39 -21.13 -0.66
N TYR A 67 -17.40 -21.22 0.24
CA TYR A 67 -17.11 -22.40 1.04
C TYR A 67 -18.23 -22.71 2.05
N THR A 68 -18.74 -21.70 2.73
CA THR A 68 -19.84 -21.85 3.73
C THR A 68 -21.11 -22.31 3.05
N LEU A 69 -21.50 -21.72 1.92
CA LEU A 69 -22.66 -22.14 1.13
C LEU A 69 -22.52 -23.57 0.60
N LYS A 70 -21.33 -23.98 0.17
CA LYS A 70 -21.06 -25.39 -0.21
C LYS A 70 -21.14 -26.33 0.99
N THR A 71 -20.67 -25.91 2.18
CA THR A 71 -20.76 -26.69 3.42
C THR A 71 -22.22 -26.89 3.83
N ALA A 72 -23.11 -25.93 3.50
CA ALA A 72 -24.55 -26.04 3.64
C ALA A 72 -25.23 -26.97 2.59
N GLY A 73 -24.46 -27.55 1.65
CA GLY A 73 -24.97 -28.46 0.61
C GLY A 73 -25.38 -27.79 -0.69
N ASN A 74 -25.16 -26.48 -0.86
CA ASN A 74 -25.56 -25.75 -2.06
C ASN A 74 -24.55 -25.87 -3.19
N LYS A 75 -25.04 -25.79 -4.42
CA LYS A 75 -24.21 -25.68 -5.63
C LYS A 75 -23.84 -24.22 -5.88
N VAL A 76 -22.55 -23.89 -5.69
CA VAL A 76 -22.03 -22.54 -5.82
C VAL A 76 -21.09 -22.39 -7.00
N VAL A 77 -21.31 -21.36 -7.81
CA VAL A 77 -20.39 -20.92 -8.88
C VAL A 77 -19.69 -19.65 -8.40
N SER A 78 -18.36 -19.64 -8.42
CA SER A 78 -17.52 -18.54 -7.95
C SER A 78 -16.21 -18.41 -8.74
N ASN A 79 -15.66 -17.20 -8.84
CA ASN A 79 -14.35 -16.91 -9.43
C ASN A 79 -13.22 -17.04 -8.37
N VAL A 80 -13.08 -18.24 -7.82
CA VAL A 80 -12.16 -18.56 -6.69
C VAL A 80 -10.68 -18.21 -6.93
N GLU A 81 -10.27 -18.00 -8.18
CA GLU A 81 -8.88 -17.67 -8.57
C GLU A 81 -8.55 -16.18 -8.44
N GLY A 82 -9.49 -15.34 -8.00
CA GLY A 82 -9.28 -13.90 -7.84
C GLY A 82 -9.30 -13.12 -9.16
N ASN A 83 -9.87 -13.67 -10.23
CA ASN A 83 -10.08 -12.99 -11.50
C ASN A 83 -11.29 -12.04 -11.37
N ASN A 84 -11.09 -10.85 -10.82
CA ASN A 84 -12.13 -9.95 -10.31
C ASN A 84 -12.53 -8.81 -11.27
N MET A 85 -11.96 -8.79 -12.48
CA MET A 85 -12.36 -7.89 -13.56
C MET A 85 -13.57 -8.46 -14.31
N GLU A 86 -14.25 -7.62 -15.11
CA GLU A 86 -15.40 -8.03 -15.95
C GLU A 86 -15.11 -9.26 -16.81
N THR A 87 -13.90 -9.32 -17.37
CA THR A 87 -13.46 -10.45 -18.22
C THR A 87 -13.29 -11.76 -17.43
N GLY A 88 -12.87 -11.68 -16.16
CA GLY A 88 -12.72 -12.82 -15.27
C GLY A 88 -14.07 -13.38 -14.80
N ILE A 89 -14.97 -12.49 -14.41
CA ILE A 89 -16.35 -12.83 -14.04
C ILE A 89 -17.05 -13.46 -15.23
N LEU A 90 -16.93 -12.86 -16.43
CA LEU A 90 -17.50 -13.38 -17.66
C LEU A 90 -16.93 -14.76 -18.03
N SER A 91 -15.62 -14.97 -17.86
CA SER A 91 -14.99 -16.29 -18.06
C SER A 91 -15.61 -17.35 -17.13
N THR A 92 -15.85 -17.00 -15.87
CA THR A 92 -16.47 -17.90 -14.89
C THR A 92 -17.91 -18.24 -15.27
N ILE A 93 -18.68 -17.26 -15.73
CA ILE A 93 -20.06 -17.45 -16.21
C ILE A 93 -20.05 -18.36 -17.45
N LEU A 94 -19.20 -18.09 -18.45
CA LEU A 94 -19.09 -18.86 -19.69
C LEU A 94 -18.73 -20.34 -19.45
N LYS A 95 -17.86 -20.61 -18.49
CA LYS A 95 -17.51 -21.98 -18.08
C LYS A 95 -18.72 -22.73 -17.49
N ASN A 96 -19.64 -22.04 -16.80
CA ASN A 96 -20.72 -22.64 -16.01
C ASN A 96 -22.13 -22.46 -16.60
N CYS A 97 -22.34 -21.74 -17.72
CA CYS A 97 -23.63 -21.58 -18.36
C CYS A 97 -23.90 -22.67 -19.42
N THR A 98 -25.18 -22.83 -19.79
CA THR A 98 -25.58 -23.60 -20.98
C THR A 98 -25.40 -22.74 -22.26
N LEU A 99 -25.52 -23.36 -23.45
CA LEU A 99 -25.48 -22.61 -24.72
C LEU A 99 -26.59 -21.55 -24.85
N THR A 100 -27.69 -21.73 -24.13
CA THR A 100 -28.80 -20.77 -24.07
C THR A 100 -28.61 -19.70 -22.98
N GLY A 101 -27.42 -19.62 -22.35
CA GLY A 101 -27.07 -18.65 -21.32
C GLY A 101 -27.66 -18.95 -19.94
N LYS A 102 -28.31 -20.11 -19.70
CA LYS A 102 -28.84 -20.47 -18.38
C LYS A 102 -27.73 -20.99 -17.48
N ILE A 103 -27.63 -20.44 -16.27
CA ILE A 103 -26.70 -20.90 -15.22
C ILE A 103 -27.43 -21.82 -14.26
N LYS A 104 -26.85 -23.01 -13.97
CA LYS A 104 -27.39 -24.00 -13.06
C LYS A 104 -26.58 -23.98 -11.75
N ALA A 105 -26.97 -23.16 -10.81
CA ALA A 105 -26.40 -23.03 -9.48
C ALA A 105 -27.50 -22.63 -8.48
N ASP A 106 -27.24 -22.85 -7.19
CA ASP A 106 -28.10 -22.36 -6.11
C ASP A 106 -27.64 -20.96 -5.67
N TYR A 107 -26.35 -20.64 -5.87
CA TYR A 107 -25.77 -19.32 -5.63
C TYR A 107 -24.67 -19.01 -6.64
N LEU A 108 -24.57 -17.73 -7.02
CA LEU A 108 -23.39 -17.15 -7.67
C LEU A 108 -22.68 -16.23 -6.67
N VAL A 109 -21.38 -16.41 -6.48
CA VAL A 109 -20.58 -15.60 -5.56
C VAL A 109 -19.36 -15.07 -6.31
N PHE A 110 -19.28 -13.77 -6.49
CA PHE A 110 -18.22 -13.13 -7.28
C PHE A 110 -17.38 -12.16 -6.46
N GLU A 111 -16.08 -12.37 -6.48
CA GLU A 111 -15.14 -11.29 -6.19
C GLU A 111 -15.17 -10.30 -7.35
N VAL A 112 -15.35 -9.03 -7.07
CA VAL A 112 -15.34 -7.95 -8.06
C VAL A 112 -14.41 -6.82 -7.62
N ASP A 113 -13.58 -6.35 -8.53
CA ASP A 113 -12.78 -5.15 -8.30
C ASP A 113 -13.70 -3.93 -8.26
N GLU A 114 -13.38 -2.98 -7.42
CA GLU A 114 -14.20 -1.82 -7.09
C GLU A 114 -14.58 -1.02 -8.35
N SER A 115 -13.64 -0.89 -9.29
CA SER A 115 -13.83 -0.15 -10.55
C SER A 115 -14.81 -0.83 -11.50
N TYR A 116 -15.01 -2.14 -11.36
CA TYR A 116 -15.83 -2.96 -12.26
C TYR A 116 -17.23 -3.25 -11.72
N ILE A 117 -17.58 -2.83 -10.50
CA ILE A 117 -18.95 -2.98 -9.97
C ILE A 117 -19.99 -2.41 -10.96
N PRO A 118 -19.93 -1.11 -11.36
CA PRO A 118 -20.91 -0.56 -12.28
C PRO A 118 -20.79 -1.12 -13.70
N VAL A 119 -19.63 -1.63 -14.11
CA VAL A 119 -19.43 -2.21 -15.44
C VAL A 119 -20.13 -3.55 -15.58
N VAL A 120 -20.00 -4.43 -14.60
CA VAL A 120 -20.57 -5.78 -14.62
C VAL A 120 -22.06 -5.74 -14.28
N PHE A 121 -22.44 -5.06 -13.20
CA PHE A 121 -23.78 -5.16 -12.64
C PHE A 121 -24.78 -4.12 -13.19
N LYS A 122 -24.35 -3.25 -14.09
CA LYS A 122 -25.27 -2.47 -14.93
C LYS A 122 -26.20 -3.37 -15.75
N ASP A 123 -25.67 -4.48 -16.26
CA ASP A 123 -26.34 -5.37 -17.21
C ASP A 123 -26.51 -6.79 -16.68
N PHE A 124 -26.01 -7.10 -15.47
CA PHE A 124 -26.09 -8.40 -14.84
C PHE A 124 -26.76 -8.29 -13.47
N ARG A 125 -27.62 -9.25 -13.14
CA ARG A 125 -28.34 -9.28 -11.84
C ARG A 125 -27.38 -9.26 -10.67
N LEU A 126 -27.68 -8.46 -9.65
CA LEU A 126 -26.99 -8.43 -8.36
C LEU A 126 -28.03 -8.37 -7.24
N ASP A 127 -28.02 -9.34 -6.34
CA ASP A 127 -28.97 -9.43 -5.22
C ASP A 127 -28.34 -8.93 -3.92
N THR A 128 -27.05 -9.17 -3.72
CA THR A 128 -26.31 -8.73 -2.52
C THR A 128 -24.93 -8.21 -2.91
N LEU A 129 -24.61 -6.99 -2.49
CA LEU A 129 -23.29 -6.38 -2.60
C LEU A 129 -22.67 -6.22 -1.21
N VAL A 130 -21.48 -6.78 -1.02
CA VAL A 130 -20.69 -6.67 0.22
C VAL A 130 -19.49 -5.80 -0.04
N ILE A 131 -19.30 -4.74 0.74
CA ILE A 131 -18.13 -3.86 0.65
C ILE A 131 -17.43 -3.79 2.00
N LEU A 132 -16.12 -4.15 2.03
CA LEU A 132 -15.37 -4.30 3.27
C LEU A 132 -14.59 -3.06 3.65
N ASN A 133 -13.85 -2.47 2.71
CA ASN A 133 -12.96 -1.35 2.96
C ASN A 133 -12.49 -0.68 1.66
N PHE A 134 -12.09 0.61 1.76
CA PHE A 134 -11.39 1.32 0.72
C PHE A 134 -10.10 1.91 1.26
N PHE A 135 -8.97 1.48 0.70
CA PHE A 135 -7.64 2.00 0.99
C PHE A 135 -6.96 2.53 -0.27
N ARG A 136 -5.96 3.33 -0.11
CA ARG A 136 -5.05 3.67 -1.22
C ARG A 136 -4.44 2.40 -1.78
N ASP A 137 -4.60 2.16 -3.06
CA ASP A 137 -4.07 0.99 -3.75
C ASP A 137 -3.83 1.34 -5.22
N GLN A 138 -2.59 1.28 -5.67
CA GLN A 138 -2.20 1.52 -7.05
C GLN A 138 -2.80 2.83 -7.61
N LEU A 139 -2.44 3.96 -6.98
CA LEU A 139 -2.97 5.29 -7.35
C LEU A 139 -2.65 5.67 -8.80
N ASP A 140 -1.57 5.13 -9.36
CA ASP A 140 -1.19 5.28 -10.76
C ASP A 140 -2.20 4.62 -11.73
N ARG A 141 -2.93 3.58 -11.29
CA ARG A 141 -3.94 2.86 -12.09
C ARG A 141 -5.38 3.25 -11.76
N ASN A 142 -5.69 3.29 -10.49
CA ASN A 142 -7.07 3.43 -10.00
C ASN A 142 -7.46 4.89 -9.80
N GLY A 143 -6.48 5.80 -9.75
CA GLY A 143 -6.67 7.19 -9.37
C GLY A 143 -7.01 7.33 -7.87
N GLU A 144 -7.56 8.46 -7.51
CA GLU A 144 -7.92 8.77 -6.13
C GLU A 144 -9.12 7.93 -5.66
N VAL A 145 -9.08 7.50 -4.39
CA VAL A 145 -10.14 6.71 -3.74
C VAL A 145 -11.50 7.41 -3.85
N GLU A 146 -11.54 8.74 -3.76
CA GLU A 146 -12.77 9.53 -3.88
C GLU A 146 -13.44 9.35 -5.25
N SER A 147 -12.68 9.40 -6.34
CA SER A 147 -13.20 9.19 -7.70
C SER A 147 -13.79 7.80 -7.90
N LEU A 148 -13.23 6.81 -7.24
CA LEU A 148 -13.74 5.44 -7.23
C LEU A 148 -15.07 5.35 -6.47
N ILE A 149 -15.12 5.93 -5.27
CA ILE A 149 -16.31 5.96 -4.44
C ILE A 149 -17.47 6.68 -5.14
N LEU A 150 -17.21 7.81 -5.79
CA LEU A 150 -18.25 8.55 -6.55
C LEU A 150 -18.87 7.70 -7.66
N ARG A 151 -18.06 6.91 -8.39
CA ARG A 151 -18.58 5.99 -9.43
C ARG A 151 -19.45 4.87 -8.85
N ILE A 152 -19.05 4.32 -7.70
CA ILE A 152 -19.86 3.30 -7.00
C ILE A 152 -21.14 3.94 -6.46
N ASN A 153 -21.05 5.12 -5.89
CA ASN A 153 -22.19 5.87 -5.36
C ASN A 153 -23.23 6.14 -6.45
N GLU A 154 -22.79 6.52 -7.67
CA GLU A 154 -23.69 6.70 -8.80
C GLU A 154 -24.43 5.42 -9.21
N PHE A 155 -23.74 4.28 -9.22
CA PHE A 155 -24.37 2.98 -9.44
C PHE A 155 -25.40 2.65 -8.35
N LEU A 156 -25.08 2.94 -7.08
CA LEU A 156 -25.93 2.63 -5.94
C LEU A 156 -27.22 3.47 -5.86
N LYS A 157 -27.31 4.64 -6.53
CA LYS A 157 -28.51 5.48 -6.56
C LYS A 157 -29.77 4.73 -7.03
N THR A 158 -29.60 3.70 -7.85
CA THR A 158 -30.69 2.90 -8.40
C THR A 158 -30.67 1.45 -7.93
N TYR A 159 -29.72 1.11 -7.04
CA TYR A 159 -29.60 -0.26 -6.53
C TYR A 159 -30.54 -0.49 -5.34
N ASN A 160 -31.38 -1.52 -5.45
CA ASN A 160 -32.38 -1.89 -4.43
C ASN A 160 -32.15 -3.29 -3.81
N GLY A 161 -31.01 -3.92 -4.11
CA GLY A 161 -30.61 -5.18 -3.49
C GLY A 161 -30.05 -4.99 -2.08
N ASN A 162 -29.67 -6.10 -1.44
CA ASN A 162 -29.03 -6.07 -0.13
C ASN A 162 -27.62 -5.45 -0.22
N LEU A 163 -27.34 -4.48 0.63
CA LEU A 163 -26.07 -3.78 0.71
C LEU A 163 -25.45 -4.02 2.09
N ILE A 164 -24.40 -4.83 2.17
CA ILE A 164 -23.69 -5.16 3.42
C ILE A 164 -22.43 -4.33 3.48
N LEU A 165 -22.33 -3.42 4.45
CA LEU A 165 -21.30 -2.42 4.56
C LEU A 165 -20.56 -2.48 5.89
N ASN A 166 -19.23 -2.28 5.83
CA ASN A 166 -18.44 -2.05 7.04
C ASN A 166 -18.71 -0.65 7.60
N ASN A 167 -19.31 -0.58 8.79
CA ASN A 167 -19.62 0.69 9.47
C ASN A 167 -18.36 1.41 9.96
N ASP A 168 -17.28 0.67 10.20
CA ASP A 168 -16.05 1.20 10.80
C ASP A 168 -15.11 1.84 9.76
N ASP A 169 -15.47 1.77 8.48
CA ASP A 169 -14.79 2.49 7.39
C ASP A 169 -15.69 3.63 6.88
N PRO A 170 -15.34 4.92 7.10
CA PRO A 170 -16.16 6.05 6.68
C PRO A 170 -16.44 6.08 5.18
N ASN A 171 -15.48 5.63 4.36
CA ASN A 171 -15.61 5.57 2.91
C ASN A 171 -16.60 4.50 2.46
N VAL A 172 -16.75 3.44 3.23
CA VAL A 172 -17.74 2.38 2.99
C VAL A 172 -19.09 2.75 3.60
N ALA A 173 -19.12 3.21 4.85
CA ALA A 173 -20.35 3.55 5.56
C ALA A 173 -21.20 4.59 4.80
N ARG A 174 -20.57 5.58 4.15
CA ARG A 174 -21.25 6.62 3.37
C ARG A 174 -22.05 6.08 2.19
N LEU A 175 -21.71 4.91 1.67
CA LEU A 175 -22.39 4.30 0.52
C LEU A 175 -23.83 3.86 0.85
N GLY A 176 -24.13 3.60 2.11
CA GLY A 176 -25.49 3.30 2.53
C GLY A 176 -26.48 4.46 2.39
N HIS A 177 -25.97 5.67 2.23
CA HIS A 177 -26.79 6.87 1.98
C HIS A 177 -26.96 7.21 0.48
N ALA A 178 -26.44 6.36 -0.43
CA ALA A 178 -26.48 6.62 -1.86
C ALA A 178 -27.89 6.56 -2.46
N ASN A 179 -28.72 5.64 -1.96
CA ASN A 179 -30.13 5.47 -2.34
C ASN A 179 -30.99 5.51 -1.06
N PRO A 180 -31.62 6.64 -0.75
CA PRO A 180 -32.49 6.77 0.43
C PRO A 180 -33.70 5.83 0.43
N ASP A 181 -34.15 5.37 -0.75
CA ASP A 181 -35.29 4.47 -0.90
C ASP A 181 -34.92 3.00 -0.67
N ASN A 182 -33.62 2.66 -0.60
CA ASN A 182 -33.17 1.30 -0.32
C ASN A 182 -33.16 1.01 1.19
N SER A 183 -34.17 0.29 1.67
CA SER A 183 -34.25 -0.16 3.07
C SER A 183 -33.37 -1.39 3.38
N ASN A 184 -32.69 -1.97 2.39
CA ASN A 184 -31.92 -3.22 2.55
C ASN A 184 -30.43 -2.92 2.76
N VAL A 185 -30.11 -1.97 3.63
CA VAL A 185 -28.74 -1.61 4.01
C VAL A 185 -28.44 -2.22 5.39
N TYR A 186 -27.37 -3.02 5.44
CA TYR A 186 -26.95 -3.77 6.61
C TYR A 186 -25.52 -3.43 6.99
N TYR A 187 -25.33 -2.80 8.15
CA TYR A 187 -24.01 -2.43 8.62
C TYR A 187 -23.45 -3.50 9.56
N PHE A 188 -22.18 -3.87 9.36
CA PHE A 188 -21.44 -4.68 10.32
C PHE A 188 -20.28 -3.92 10.92
N SER A 189 -19.88 -4.31 12.13
CA SER A 189 -18.82 -3.67 12.90
C SER A 189 -18.07 -4.69 13.75
N VAL A 190 -16.90 -4.30 14.25
CA VAL A 190 -16.09 -5.09 15.19
C VAL A 190 -15.80 -4.24 16.41
N ASP A 191 -16.10 -4.75 17.59
CA ASP A 191 -15.88 -4.06 18.86
C ASP A 191 -14.37 -3.84 19.12
N LYS A 192 -14.06 -2.89 20.01
CA LYS A 192 -12.68 -2.46 20.32
C LYS A 192 -11.78 -3.65 20.66
N TYR A 193 -10.76 -3.89 19.83
CA TYR A 193 -9.72 -4.85 20.13
C TYR A 193 -8.65 -4.23 21.03
N LYS A 194 -8.04 -5.02 21.92
CA LYS A 194 -7.07 -4.55 22.93
C LYS A 194 -5.89 -3.73 22.40
N PHE A 195 -5.54 -3.87 21.12
CA PHE A 195 -4.48 -3.09 20.46
C PHE A 195 -5.01 -1.96 19.57
N ALA A 196 -6.31 -1.65 19.64
CA ALA A 196 -6.85 -0.45 19.02
C ALA A 196 -6.22 0.80 19.64
N THR A 197 -5.97 1.83 18.82
CA THR A 197 -5.28 3.06 19.22
C THR A 197 -6.22 4.26 19.16
N GLU A 198 -5.95 5.27 20.00
CA GLU A 198 -6.72 6.53 19.97
C GLU A 198 -6.20 7.50 18.91
N GLN A 199 -5.01 7.25 18.36
CA GLN A 199 -4.38 8.10 17.36
C GLN A 199 -3.88 7.27 16.18
N ILE A 200 -4.08 7.77 14.96
CA ILE A 200 -3.46 7.22 13.75
C ILE A 200 -1.99 7.70 13.70
N LYS A 201 -1.07 6.75 13.51
CA LYS A 201 0.34 7.02 13.17
C LYS A 201 0.64 6.86 11.69
N GLU A 202 -0.35 6.45 10.90
CA GLU A 202 -0.25 6.11 9.49
C GLU A 202 -1.05 7.12 8.65
N ALA A 203 -0.66 7.30 7.39
CA ALA A 203 -1.47 8.01 6.42
C ALA A 203 -2.81 7.29 6.25
N GLY A 204 -3.91 7.95 6.53
CA GLY A 204 -5.27 7.36 6.49
C GLY A 204 -6.22 8.21 5.67
N GLU A 205 -7.17 7.53 5.03
CA GLU A 205 -8.33 8.13 4.38
C GLU A 205 -9.44 8.41 5.42
N GLY A 206 -10.55 9.03 4.99
CA GLY A 206 -11.75 9.13 5.84
C GLY A 206 -11.58 10.04 7.06
N LYS A 207 -10.81 11.12 6.94
CA LYS A 207 -10.60 12.09 8.03
C LYS A 207 -11.72 13.12 8.17
N PHE A 208 -12.44 13.38 7.09
CA PHE A 208 -13.50 14.39 7.02
C PHE A 208 -14.83 13.78 6.63
N CYS A 209 -15.90 14.32 7.21
CA CYS A 209 -17.25 13.92 6.87
C CYS A 209 -17.54 14.17 5.38
N PRO A 210 -17.98 13.18 4.61
CA PRO A 210 -18.27 13.36 3.18
C PRO A 210 -19.47 14.31 2.93
N PHE A 211 -20.31 14.50 3.93
CA PHE A 211 -21.54 15.30 3.80
C PHE A 211 -21.37 16.77 4.23
N CYS A 212 -20.73 17.04 5.38
CA CYS A 212 -20.62 18.38 5.93
C CYS A 212 -19.17 18.88 6.06
N LYS A 213 -18.17 18.10 5.61
CA LYS A 213 -16.73 18.44 5.61
C LYS A 213 -16.12 18.64 7.01
N THR A 214 -16.87 18.43 8.08
CA THR A 214 -16.35 18.51 9.44
C THR A 214 -15.40 17.34 9.70
N ARG A 215 -14.32 17.56 10.43
CA ARG A 215 -13.39 16.49 10.83
C ARG A 215 -14.12 15.44 11.66
N LEU A 216 -13.93 14.16 11.32
CA LEU A 216 -14.52 13.04 12.05
C LEU A 216 -13.80 12.83 13.38
N GLU A 217 -14.57 12.50 14.42
CA GLU A 217 -14.08 12.10 15.73
C GLU A 217 -14.04 10.58 15.82
N TYR A 218 -12.89 10.03 16.21
CA TYR A 218 -12.73 8.60 16.41
C TYR A 218 -12.64 8.27 17.91
N GLU A 219 -13.40 7.30 18.34
CA GLU A 219 -13.27 6.72 19.67
C GLU A 219 -12.01 5.83 19.72
N TYR A 220 -11.78 5.08 18.65
CA TYR A 220 -10.56 4.28 18.45
C TYR A 220 -10.38 3.92 16.97
N TYR A 221 -9.13 3.59 16.63
CA TYR A 221 -8.74 3.01 15.36
C TYR A 221 -8.35 1.54 15.58
N GLN A 222 -8.93 0.62 14.82
CA GLN A 222 -8.53 -0.79 14.84
C GLN A 222 -7.26 -1.03 14.02
N TYR A 223 -7.24 -0.48 12.81
CA TYR A 223 -6.10 -0.45 11.90
C TYR A 223 -6.34 0.59 10.81
N SER A 224 -5.30 1.33 10.43
CA SER A 224 -5.43 2.46 9.49
C SER A 224 -6.62 3.36 9.89
N HIS A 225 -7.47 3.79 8.95
CA HIS A 225 -8.66 4.61 9.22
C HIS A 225 -9.92 3.78 9.59
N VAL A 226 -9.80 2.47 9.70
CA VAL A 226 -10.93 1.62 10.13
C VAL A 226 -11.03 1.64 11.65
N GLY A 227 -12.17 2.04 12.18
CA GLY A 227 -12.44 2.13 13.61
C GLY A 227 -13.78 2.78 13.91
N LYS A 228 -14.09 2.97 15.19
CA LYS A 228 -15.35 3.58 15.60
C LYS A 228 -15.26 5.09 15.50
N PHE A 229 -16.02 5.68 14.61
CA PHE A 229 -16.03 7.11 14.32
C PHE A 229 -17.46 7.68 14.37
N LYS A 230 -17.54 9.01 14.47
CA LYS A 230 -18.76 9.78 14.27
C LYS A 230 -18.43 11.18 13.74
N CYS A 231 -19.40 11.79 13.07
CA CYS A 231 -19.34 13.21 12.76
C CYS A 231 -19.98 14.03 13.88
N PRO A 232 -19.28 14.97 14.52
CA PRO A 232 -19.86 15.76 15.59
C PRO A 232 -20.96 16.74 15.11
N ASN A 233 -21.05 16.99 13.80
CA ASN A 233 -21.97 17.97 13.22
C ASN A 233 -23.24 17.36 12.59
N CYS A 234 -23.19 16.19 11.97
CA CYS A 234 -24.32 15.61 11.25
C CYS A 234 -24.62 14.15 11.61
N ASN A 235 -24.05 13.64 12.68
CA ASN A 235 -24.23 12.26 13.19
C ASN A 235 -23.85 11.13 12.20
N PHE A 236 -23.13 11.42 11.12
CA PHE A 236 -22.62 10.38 10.23
C PHE A 236 -21.71 9.42 11.00
N GLY A 237 -21.95 8.12 10.86
CA GLY A 237 -21.28 7.06 11.61
C GLY A 237 -22.15 6.46 12.72
N ASP A 238 -23.27 7.08 13.07
CA ASP A 238 -24.27 6.57 14.05
C ASP A 238 -25.32 5.71 13.32
N ASN A 239 -24.88 4.59 12.71
CA ASN A 239 -25.75 3.68 11.98
C ASN A 239 -26.17 2.51 12.86
N GLU A 240 -27.35 1.94 12.62
CA GLU A 240 -27.81 0.71 13.26
C GLU A 240 -26.96 -0.48 12.79
N ILE A 241 -26.32 -1.17 13.74
CA ILE A 241 -25.41 -2.29 13.44
C ILE A 241 -26.21 -3.57 13.35
N TYR A 242 -26.26 -4.17 12.16
CA TYR A 242 -26.89 -5.46 11.91
C TYR A 242 -26.12 -6.63 12.56
N LYS A 243 -24.79 -6.65 12.44
CA LYS A 243 -23.91 -7.67 13.04
C LYS A 243 -22.68 -7.05 13.67
N LEU A 244 -22.49 -7.35 14.96
CA LEU A 244 -21.34 -6.89 15.74
C LEU A 244 -20.50 -8.08 16.20
N ALA A 245 -19.23 -8.10 15.80
CA ALA A 245 -18.26 -9.03 16.38
C ALA A 245 -17.73 -8.49 17.71
N THR A 246 -17.78 -9.29 18.74
CA THR A 246 -17.36 -8.95 20.10
C THR A 246 -16.37 -9.99 20.65
N ASN A 247 -15.78 -9.74 21.82
CA ASN A 247 -14.89 -10.67 22.53
C ASN A 247 -13.77 -11.24 21.64
N VAL A 248 -13.14 -10.38 20.83
CA VAL A 248 -12.09 -10.79 19.90
C VAL A 248 -10.85 -11.26 20.64
N ASP A 249 -10.50 -12.53 20.47
CA ASP A 249 -9.29 -13.17 20.98
C ASP A 249 -8.45 -13.74 19.83
N LEU A 250 -7.52 -12.94 19.32
CA LEU A 250 -6.64 -13.35 18.21
C LEU A 250 -5.62 -14.42 18.63
N LYS A 251 -5.27 -14.50 19.93
CA LYS A 251 -4.35 -15.53 20.44
C LYS A 251 -5.00 -16.92 20.37
N ASN A 252 -6.25 -17.02 20.78
CA ASN A 252 -7.06 -18.25 20.71
C ASN A 252 -7.82 -18.39 19.38
N ARG A 253 -7.67 -17.41 18.47
CA ARG A 253 -8.27 -17.39 17.13
C ARG A 253 -9.80 -17.55 17.18
N CYS A 254 -10.47 -16.75 18.03
CA CYS A 254 -11.92 -16.77 18.16
C CYS A 254 -12.52 -15.38 18.43
N PHE A 255 -13.83 -15.28 18.22
CA PHE A 255 -14.64 -14.09 18.48
C PHE A 255 -16.11 -14.50 18.60
N ASP A 256 -16.95 -13.59 19.11
CA ASP A 256 -18.38 -13.82 19.29
C ASP A 256 -19.21 -12.97 18.33
N ILE A 257 -20.32 -13.54 17.80
CA ILE A 257 -21.40 -12.81 17.12
C ILE A 257 -22.74 -13.44 17.55
N ASP A 258 -23.76 -12.62 17.83
CA ASP A 258 -25.11 -13.06 18.23
C ASP A 258 -25.05 -14.09 19.35
N GLY A 259 -24.18 -13.91 20.36
CA GLY A 259 -24.02 -14.80 21.50
C GLY A 259 -23.38 -16.15 21.21
N ASN A 260 -22.82 -16.36 20.00
CA ASN A 260 -22.12 -17.57 19.61
C ASN A 260 -20.64 -17.32 19.39
N THR A 261 -19.79 -18.21 19.91
CA THR A 261 -18.33 -18.17 19.68
C THR A 261 -17.97 -18.92 18.40
N TYR A 262 -17.16 -18.26 17.56
CA TYR A 262 -16.64 -18.78 16.31
C TYR A 262 -15.12 -18.92 16.36
N LYS A 263 -14.60 -20.11 16.02
CA LYS A 263 -13.17 -20.35 15.82
C LYS A 263 -12.82 -20.12 14.36
N ILE A 264 -11.66 -19.49 14.12
CA ILE A 264 -11.20 -19.15 12.78
C ILE A 264 -9.74 -19.59 12.55
N ASN A 265 -9.34 -19.68 11.32
CA ASN A 265 -7.95 -19.76 10.95
C ASN A 265 -7.37 -18.35 10.74
N GLY A 266 -6.16 -18.13 11.26
CA GLY A 266 -5.48 -16.83 11.25
C GLY A 266 -5.68 -16.02 12.53
N ASN A 267 -4.84 -15.01 12.72
CA ASN A 267 -4.71 -14.25 13.96
C ASN A 267 -4.62 -12.73 13.68
N SER A 268 -5.41 -12.22 12.76
CA SER A 268 -5.39 -10.79 12.43
C SER A 268 -6.77 -10.15 12.56
N ILE A 269 -6.79 -8.89 13.03
CA ILE A 269 -8.03 -8.14 13.24
C ILE A 269 -8.83 -7.94 11.93
N TYR A 270 -8.17 -7.75 10.80
CA TYR A 270 -8.88 -7.61 9.51
C TYR A 270 -9.62 -8.89 9.10
N LEU A 271 -9.16 -10.07 9.55
CA LEU A 271 -9.88 -11.33 9.33
C LEU A 271 -11.20 -11.34 10.08
N ILE A 272 -11.26 -10.76 11.29
CA ILE A 272 -12.51 -10.65 12.05
C ILE A 272 -13.55 -9.87 11.24
N TYR A 273 -13.17 -8.72 10.64
CA TYR A 273 -14.05 -7.98 9.73
C TYR A 273 -14.54 -8.84 8.56
N ASN A 274 -13.63 -9.59 7.93
CA ASN A 274 -13.98 -10.45 6.80
C ASN A 274 -14.96 -11.56 7.22
N TYR A 275 -14.72 -12.23 8.35
CA TYR A 275 -15.62 -13.26 8.89
C TYR A 275 -16.97 -12.68 9.35
N THR A 276 -16.97 -11.46 9.89
CA THR A 276 -18.23 -10.76 10.26
C THR A 276 -19.07 -10.46 9.02
N ALA A 277 -18.45 -10.02 7.93
CA ALA A 277 -19.13 -9.83 6.65
C ALA A 277 -19.69 -11.16 6.10
N VAL A 278 -18.91 -12.26 6.16
CA VAL A 278 -19.39 -13.61 5.78
C VAL A 278 -20.59 -14.01 6.62
N TYR A 279 -20.53 -13.80 7.94
CA TYR A 279 -21.63 -14.10 8.86
C TYR A 279 -22.86 -13.27 8.50
N SER A 280 -22.72 -11.99 8.17
CA SER A 280 -23.82 -11.12 7.75
C SER A 280 -24.53 -11.66 6.51
N VAL A 281 -23.75 -12.12 5.49
CA VAL A 281 -24.32 -12.80 4.32
C VAL A 281 -25.04 -14.07 4.72
N CYS A 282 -24.41 -14.93 5.52
CA CYS A 282 -25.00 -16.20 5.96
C CYS A 282 -26.32 -16.00 6.71
N SER A 283 -26.40 -14.95 7.55
CA SER A 283 -27.64 -14.60 8.28
C SER A 283 -28.76 -14.15 7.34
N LEU A 284 -28.45 -13.39 6.27
CA LEU A 284 -29.46 -12.97 5.28
C LEU A 284 -30.01 -14.12 4.44
N TYR A 285 -29.26 -15.21 4.29
CA TYR A 285 -29.65 -16.38 3.52
C TYR A 285 -29.99 -17.60 4.42
N ASP A 286 -30.29 -17.38 5.69
CA ASP A 286 -30.75 -18.39 6.67
C ASP A 286 -29.79 -19.59 6.79
N ILE A 287 -28.50 -19.40 6.65
CA ILE A 287 -27.48 -20.45 6.84
C ILE A 287 -27.32 -20.70 8.34
N SER A 288 -27.51 -21.94 8.78
CA SER A 288 -27.47 -22.28 10.20
C SER A 288 -26.14 -22.02 10.87
N ASN A 289 -26.14 -21.61 12.15
CA ASN A 289 -24.95 -21.33 12.94
C ASN A 289 -23.98 -22.52 13.01
N ASP A 290 -24.47 -23.75 13.01
CA ASP A 290 -23.63 -24.96 13.04
C ASP A 290 -22.81 -25.10 11.75
N VAL A 291 -23.41 -24.80 10.59
CA VAL A 291 -22.71 -24.78 9.30
C VAL A 291 -21.66 -23.67 9.30
N VAL A 292 -21.99 -22.48 9.79
CA VAL A 292 -21.07 -21.35 9.87
C VAL A 292 -19.89 -21.68 10.80
N LYS A 293 -20.15 -22.20 12.02
CA LYS A 293 -19.12 -22.64 12.98
C LYS A 293 -18.17 -23.66 12.34
N LYS A 294 -18.74 -24.69 11.68
CA LYS A 294 -17.97 -25.70 10.97
C LYS A 294 -17.12 -25.07 9.87
N SER A 295 -17.71 -24.23 9.03
CA SER A 295 -16.99 -23.65 7.89
C SER A 295 -15.87 -22.71 8.35
N PHE A 296 -16.09 -21.85 9.33
CA PHE A 296 -15.05 -20.93 9.83
C PHE A 296 -13.84 -21.66 10.42
N SER A 297 -14.08 -22.73 11.19
CA SER A 297 -13.01 -23.53 11.79
C SER A 297 -12.22 -24.39 10.80
N THR A 298 -12.81 -24.73 9.64
CA THR A 298 -12.18 -25.59 8.63
C THR A 298 -11.73 -24.85 7.36
N PHE A 299 -12.15 -23.59 7.18
CA PHE A 299 -11.74 -22.80 6.02
C PHE A 299 -10.25 -22.52 6.07
N ALA A 300 -9.51 -22.96 5.05
CA ALA A 300 -8.06 -22.78 4.95
C ALA A 300 -7.71 -21.42 4.33
N LEU A 301 -6.84 -20.66 4.97
CA LEU A 301 -6.19 -19.49 4.39
C LEU A 301 -5.09 -19.99 3.46
N ASN A 302 -5.24 -19.78 2.16
CA ASN A 302 -4.34 -20.25 1.12
C ASN A 302 -3.85 -19.10 0.25
N ASN A 303 -2.95 -19.42 -0.69
CA ASN A 303 -2.47 -18.51 -1.72
C ASN A 303 -1.68 -17.30 -1.20
N GLY A 304 -0.82 -17.51 -0.18
CA GLY A 304 0.09 -16.49 0.32
C GLY A 304 -0.60 -15.41 1.17
N ARG A 305 -1.73 -15.72 1.80
CA ARG A 305 -2.42 -14.82 2.74
C ARG A 305 -2.35 -15.37 4.13
N LEU A 306 -1.32 -14.95 4.90
CA LEU A 306 -0.92 -15.54 6.17
C LEU A 306 -0.74 -17.06 6.08
N GLU A 307 -0.16 -17.50 4.97
CA GLU A 307 0.10 -18.93 4.72
C GLU A 307 1.26 -19.39 5.60
N GLU A 308 0.96 -20.33 6.48
CA GLU A 308 1.96 -20.96 7.36
C GLU A 308 2.49 -22.23 6.71
N ILE A 309 3.79 -22.30 6.45
CA ILE A 309 4.47 -23.48 5.87
C ILE A 309 5.75 -23.80 6.64
N LYS A 310 6.31 -24.97 6.42
CA LYS A 310 7.64 -25.32 6.92
C LYS A 310 8.57 -25.58 5.73
N ILE A 311 9.70 -24.89 5.73
CA ILE A 311 10.78 -25.07 4.77
C ILE A 311 11.99 -25.64 5.51
N HIS A 312 12.40 -26.86 5.18
CA HIS A 312 13.43 -27.62 5.92
C HIS A 312 13.19 -27.63 7.44
N GLY A 313 11.92 -27.75 7.86
CA GLY A 313 11.54 -27.72 9.27
C GLY A 313 11.41 -26.32 9.88
N VAL A 314 11.88 -25.26 9.22
CA VAL A 314 11.82 -23.88 9.69
C VAL A 314 10.41 -23.31 9.47
N PRO A 315 9.72 -22.83 10.53
CA PRO A 315 8.42 -22.19 10.38
C PRO A 315 8.53 -20.90 9.54
N THR A 316 7.69 -20.81 8.52
CA THR A 316 7.69 -19.69 7.59
C THR A 316 6.27 -19.19 7.39
N ILE A 317 6.06 -17.88 7.55
CA ILE A 317 4.79 -17.20 7.32
C ILE A 317 4.93 -16.35 6.08
N ILE A 318 4.06 -16.58 5.08
CA ILE A 318 4.05 -15.83 3.82
C ILE A 318 2.79 -14.96 3.79
N ASN A 319 2.96 -13.66 3.52
CA ASN A 319 1.83 -12.76 3.33
C ASN A 319 1.97 -11.89 2.08
N LEU A 320 0.86 -11.77 1.36
CA LEU A 320 0.68 -10.80 0.28
C LEU A 320 0.47 -9.41 0.90
N ALA A 321 1.31 -8.44 0.53
CA ALA A 321 1.10 -7.05 0.88
C ALA A 321 1.41 -6.16 -0.33
N LYS A 322 0.40 -5.51 -0.88
CA LYS A 322 0.47 -4.68 -2.10
C LYS A 322 0.19 -3.19 -1.85
N ASN A 323 -0.01 -2.83 -0.60
CA ASN A 323 -0.27 -1.46 -0.14
C ASN A 323 0.21 -1.29 1.31
N PRO A 324 0.26 -0.05 1.84
CA PRO A 324 0.72 0.23 3.20
C PRO A 324 -0.05 -0.55 4.27
N THR A 325 -1.37 -0.56 4.18
CA THR A 325 -2.23 -1.22 5.17
C THR A 325 -1.95 -2.71 5.28
N GLY A 326 -1.82 -3.43 4.16
CA GLY A 326 -1.47 -4.85 4.15
C GLY A 326 -0.08 -5.13 4.73
N SER A 327 0.88 -4.24 4.44
CA SER A 327 2.25 -4.34 4.98
C SER A 327 2.28 -4.08 6.48
N ASN A 328 1.61 -3.02 6.95
CA ASN A 328 1.55 -2.66 8.37
C ASN A 328 0.88 -3.76 9.21
N VAL A 329 -0.18 -4.39 8.68
CA VAL A 329 -0.78 -5.57 9.31
C VAL A 329 0.21 -6.73 9.40
N SER A 330 0.97 -6.99 8.33
CA SER A 330 2.00 -8.06 8.32
C SER A 330 3.10 -7.81 9.34
N LEU A 331 3.58 -6.57 9.43
CA LEU A 331 4.57 -6.15 10.42
C LEU A 331 4.03 -6.18 11.85
N ARG A 332 2.73 -5.89 12.05
CA ARG A 332 2.10 -6.04 13.35
C ARG A 332 2.09 -7.49 13.82
N ILE A 333 1.72 -8.44 12.95
CA ILE A 333 1.75 -9.87 13.25
C ILE A 333 3.19 -10.33 13.58
N LEU A 334 4.18 -9.82 12.81
CA LEU A 334 5.58 -10.07 13.06
C LEU A 334 6.00 -9.52 14.44
N ASN A 335 5.56 -8.33 14.83
CA ASN A 335 5.91 -7.70 16.11
C ASN A 335 5.21 -8.31 17.32
N GLU A 336 4.02 -8.92 17.14
CA GLU A 336 3.30 -9.65 18.19
C GLU A 336 3.96 -11.02 18.50
N ASP A 337 4.87 -11.47 17.66
CA ASP A 337 5.67 -12.69 17.88
C ASP A 337 6.96 -12.35 18.61
N ASP A 338 7.11 -12.83 19.83
CA ASP A 338 8.29 -12.59 20.68
C ASP A 338 9.52 -13.45 20.29
N SER A 339 9.38 -14.41 19.36
CA SER A 339 10.50 -15.25 18.95
C SER A 339 11.53 -14.46 18.12
N LYS A 340 12.80 -14.91 18.13
CA LYS A 340 13.82 -14.42 17.19
C LYS A 340 13.42 -14.80 15.77
N LYS A 341 13.48 -13.85 14.85
CA LYS A 341 13.00 -14.02 13.47
C LYS A 341 13.78 -13.20 12.46
N GLU A 342 13.57 -13.52 11.19
CA GLU A 342 14.08 -12.77 10.04
C GLU A 342 12.95 -12.44 9.09
N LEU A 343 13.11 -11.36 8.33
CA LEU A 343 12.16 -10.88 7.34
C LEU A 343 12.79 -10.92 5.95
N LEU A 344 12.07 -11.51 4.99
CA LEU A 344 12.31 -11.33 3.55
C LEU A 344 11.20 -10.44 2.98
N PHE A 345 11.56 -9.31 2.40
CA PHE A 345 10.62 -8.42 1.70
C PHE A 345 10.91 -8.43 0.20
N VAL A 346 9.94 -8.86 -0.62
CA VAL A 346 10.10 -8.93 -2.07
C VAL A 346 9.18 -7.92 -2.74
N LEU A 347 9.77 -6.93 -3.42
CA LEU A 347 9.08 -5.81 -4.03
C LEU A 347 9.36 -5.71 -5.53
N ASN A 348 8.31 -5.76 -6.34
CA ASN A 348 8.35 -5.53 -7.78
C ASN A 348 7.54 -4.28 -8.16
N ASP A 349 7.82 -3.72 -9.35
CA ASP A 349 7.08 -2.64 -10.01
C ASP A 349 6.63 -3.04 -11.42
N ASN A 350 6.16 -4.28 -11.57
CA ASN A 350 5.57 -4.74 -12.83
C ASN A 350 4.20 -4.08 -13.07
N ILE A 351 3.70 -4.13 -14.30
CA ILE A 351 2.42 -3.51 -14.70
C ILE A 351 1.27 -3.86 -13.74
N ALA A 352 1.23 -5.10 -13.22
CA ALA A 352 0.17 -5.55 -12.31
C ALA A 352 0.38 -5.09 -10.85
N ASP A 353 1.59 -4.66 -10.47
CA ASP A 353 1.87 -4.09 -9.14
C ASP A 353 1.60 -2.58 -9.08
N GLY A 354 1.57 -1.90 -10.25
CA GLY A 354 1.72 -0.47 -10.38
C GLY A 354 3.20 -0.06 -10.43
N PHE A 355 3.49 1.02 -11.15
CA PHE A 355 4.85 1.53 -11.28
C PHE A 355 5.29 2.37 -10.07
N ASP A 356 4.31 2.92 -9.35
CA ASP A 356 4.53 3.70 -8.15
C ASP A 356 4.80 2.81 -6.95
N VAL A 357 6.01 2.90 -6.40
CA VAL A 357 6.39 2.21 -5.14
C VAL A 357 6.50 3.17 -3.95
N SER A 358 6.11 4.42 -4.11
CA SER A 358 6.18 5.43 -3.04
C SER A 358 5.38 5.05 -1.78
N TRP A 359 4.35 4.22 -1.94
CA TRP A 359 3.53 3.70 -0.86
C TRP A 359 4.32 2.95 0.23
N ILE A 360 5.55 2.47 -0.08
CA ILE A 360 6.40 1.83 0.95
C ILE A 360 6.80 2.81 2.06
N TRP A 361 6.73 4.12 1.81
CA TRP A 361 7.06 5.15 2.80
C TRP A 361 5.97 5.33 3.86
N ASP A 362 4.77 4.87 3.58
CA ASP A 362 3.66 4.80 4.53
C ASP A 362 3.69 3.50 5.38
N ILE A 363 4.68 2.61 5.16
CA ILE A 363 4.90 1.43 5.98
C ILE A 363 5.66 1.82 7.26
N ASN A 364 5.17 1.34 8.40
CA ASN A 364 5.78 1.57 9.70
C ASN A 364 6.78 0.47 10.06
N PHE A 365 8.06 0.68 9.75
CA PHE A 365 9.14 -0.22 10.16
C PHE A 365 9.75 0.11 11.53
N ASN A 366 9.19 1.07 12.26
CA ASN A 366 9.72 1.43 13.58
C ASN A 366 9.51 0.27 14.56
N ASN A 367 10.53 0.01 15.40
CA ASN A 367 10.48 -0.98 16.48
C ASN A 367 10.14 -2.41 16.00
N LEU A 368 10.89 -2.93 15.04
CA LEU A 368 10.80 -4.34 14.63
C LEU A 368 11.31 -5.25 15.76
N ASN A 369 10.36 -5.83 16.52
CA ASN A 369 10.67 -6.63 17.70
C ASN A 369 11.37 -7.95 17.34
N ASN A 370 12.57 -8.20 17.91
CA ASN A 370 13.34 -9.44 17.74
C ASN A 370 13.63 -9.85 16.28
N VAL A 371 13.65 -8.87 15.35
CA VAL A 371 14.11 -9.09 13.97
C VAL A 371 15.62 -8.98 13.93
N SER A 372 16.29 -10.09 13.64
CA SER A 372 17.77 -10.14 13.64
C SER A 372 18.39 -9.68 12.34
N ARG A 373 17.67 -9.85 11.21
CA ARG A 373 18.14 -9.53 9.87
C ARG A 373 16.95 -9.32 8.93
N ILE A 374 17.13 -8.45 7.92
CA ILE A 374 16.14 -8.25 6.87
C ILE A 374 16.83 -8.46 5.52
N ILE A 375 16.22 -9.28 4.67
CA ILE A 375 16.62 -9.44 3.28
C ILE A 375 15.58 -8.76 2.41
N THR A 376 16.04 -8.00 1.41
CA THR A 376 15.18 -7.40 0.39
C THR A 376 15.49 -7.97 -0.98
N SER A 377 14.45 -8.18 -1.82
CA SER A 377 14.60 -8.74 -3.15
C SER A 377 13.56 -8.19 -4.13
N GLY A 378 13.71 -8.49 -5.41
CA GLY A 378 12.84 -8.04 -6.49
C GLY A 378 13.37 -6.81 -7.25
N THR A 379 12.58 -6.31 -8.20
CA THR A 379 12.98 -5.21 -9.09
C THR A 379 13.20 -3.88 -8.37
N ARG A 380 12.65 -3.73 -7.14
CA ARG A 380 12.73 -2.53 -6.30
C ARG A 380 13.32 -2.86 -4.91
N ALA A 381 14.24 -3.83 -4.88
CA ALA A 381 14.88 -4.28 -3.64
C ALA A 381 15.62 -3.16 -2.89
N TYR A 382 16.30 -2.27 -3.61
CA TYR A 382 17.00 -1.12 -3.01
C TYR A 382 16.04 -0.07 -2.46
N ASP A 383 14.89 0.20 -3.11
CA ASP A 383 13.91 1.17 -2.60
C ASP A 383 13.42 0.76 -1.20
N ILE A 384 13.10 -0.52 -1.00
CA ILE A 384 12.65 -1.01 0.31
C ILE A 384 13.80 -1.05 1.33
N ALA A 385 15.04 -1.35 0.91
CA ALA A 385 16.22 -1.31 1.77
C ALA A 385 16.48 0.12 2.30
N ILE A 386 16.42 1.13 1.42
CA ILE A 386 16.51 2.56 1.80
C ILE A 386 15.41 2.92 2.81
N ARG A 387 14.17 2.49 2.55
CA ARG A 387 13.04 2.76 3.44
C ARG A 387 13.27 2.17 4.85
N ILE A 388 13.74 0.93 4.93
CA ILE A 388 14.02 0.23 6.18
C ILE A 388 15.18 0.91 6.92
N LYS A 389 16.27 1.22 6.23
CA LYS A 389 17.42 1.96 6.77
C LYS A 389 16.98 3.32 7.34
N THR A 390 16.20 4.08 6.57
CA THR A 390 15.68 5.40 6.99
C THR A 390 14.77 5.32 8.22
N SER A 391 14.16 4.17 8.50
CA SER A 391 13.37 3.96 9.74
C SER A 391 14.22 3.72 10.98
N GLY A 392 15.55 3.66 10.85
CA GLY A 392 16.49 3.43 11.94
C GLY A 392 16.85 1.96 12.16
N PHE A 393 16.46 1.04 11.27
CA PHE A 393 16.97 -0.32 11.33
C PHE A 393 18.45 -0.35 10.89
N PRO A 394 19.34 -1.07 11.61
CA PRO A 394 20.77 -1.06 11.33
C PRO A 394 21.08 -1.50 9.89
N ALA A 395 21.78 -0.66 9.13
CA ALA A 395 22.06 -0.91 7.71
C ALA A 395 22.88 -2.20 7.49
N GLU A 396 23.78 -2.53 8.41
CA GLU A 396 24.61 -3.75 8.37
C GLU A 396 23.80 -5.06 8.59
N LYS A 397 22.52 -4.94 8.98
CA LYS A 397 21.57 -6.05 9.10
C LYS A 397 20.56 -6.11 7.95
N ILE A 398 20.75 -5.28 6.93
CA ILE A 398 19.93 -5.27 5.71
C ILE A 398 20.78 -5.82 4.57
N GLU A 399 20.30 -6.87 3.93
CA GLU A 399 20.96 -7.49 2.79
C GLU A 399 20.07 -7.38 1.54
N VAL A 400 20.65 -7.02 0.41
CA VAL A 400 19.91 -6.81 -0.85
C VAL A 400 20.33 -7.85 -1.88
N TYR A 401 19.36 -8.62 -2.37
CA TYR A 401 19.55 -9.59 -3.43
C TYR A 401 18.59 -9.29 -4.58
N LEU A 402 19.10 -8.95 -5.76
CA LEU A 402 18.26 -8.78 -6.95
C LEU A 402 17.73 -10.13 -7.47
N ASN A 403 18.51 -11.21 -7.27
CA ASN A 403 18.09 -12.56 -7.60
C ASN A 403 17.33 -13.20 -6.42
N LEU A 404 16.10 -13.62 -6.65
CA LEU A 404 15.23 -14.19 -5.61
C LEU A 404 15.73 -15.57 -5.12
N GLU A 405 16.32 -16.39 -5.99
CA GLU A 405 16.86 -17.70 -5.62
C GLU A 405 18.03 -17.53 -4.62
N ASP A 406 18.92 -16.57 -4.87
CA ASP A 406 20.04 -16.28 -3.98
C ASP A 406 19.56 -15.68 -2.65
N ALA A 407 18.56 -14.80 -2.69
CA ALA A 407 17.89 -14.29 -1.50
C ALA A 407 17.36 -15.42 -0.61
N ILE A 408 16.67 -16.40 -1.19
CA ILE A 408 16.08 -17.53 -0.47
C ILE A 408 17.17 -18.45 0.08
N LYS A 409 18.21 -18.77 -0.70
CA LYS A 409 19.34 -19.57 -0.22
C LYS A 409 19.99 -18.94 1.00
N ASP A 410 20.22 -17.65 0.97
CA ASP A 410 20.81 -16.92 2.09
C ASP A 410 19.86 -16.83 3.29
N PHE A 411 18.58 -16.56 3.04
CA PHE A 411 17.54 -16.45 4.06
C PHE A 411 17.44 -17.70 4.95
N TYR A 412 17.67 -18.88 4.40
CA TYR A 412 17.63 -20.16 5.13
C TYR A 412 18.99 -20.67 5.64
N LYS A 413 20.05 -19.84 5.64
CA LYS A 413 21.30 -20.16 6.35
C LYS A 413 21.12 -20.20 7.87
N THR A 414 20.06 -19.63 8.39
CA THR A 414 19.69 -19.64 9.80
C THR A 414 18.37 -20.36 10.04
N ASN A 415 18.24 -21.02 11.20
CA ASN A 415 17.05 -21.80 11.56
C ASN A 415 16.02 -21.02 12.39
N VAL A 416 16.10 -19.69 12.41
CA VAL A 416 15.11 -18.84 13.10
C VAL A 416 13.84 -18.75 12.27
N LYS A 417 12.70 -18.45 12.92
CA LYS A 417 11.41 -18.27 12.27
C LYS A 417 11.48 -17.23 11.15
N LYS A 418 10.80 -17.49 10.04
CA LYS A 418 10.84 -16.67 8.83
C LYS A 418 9.51 -15.99 8.56
N TYR A 419 9.59 -14.71 8.19
CA TYR A 419 8.48 -13.94 7.66
C TYR A 419 8.79 -13.49 6.24
N VAL A 420 7.85 -13.69 5.34
CA VAL A 420 7.97 -13.31 3.93
C VAL A 420 6.82 -12.37 3.59
N ILE A 421 7.13 -11.17 3.18
CA ILE A 421 6.19 -10.19 2.65
C ILE A 421 6.49 -10.02 1.16
N ALA A 422 5.51 -10.25 0.31
CA ALA A 422 5.68 -10.15 -1.13
C ALA A 422 4.51 -9.37 -1.73
N ASN A 423 4.76 -8.51 -2.73
CA ASN A 423 3.70 -7.85 -3.46
C ASN A 423 3.09 -8.74 -4.55
N TYR A 424 2.16 -8.22 -5.32
CA TYR A 424 1.28 -9.05 -6.15
C TYR A 424 2.03 -9.94 -7.16
N THR A 425 2.95 -9.36 -7.96
CA THR A 425 3.67 -10.14 -8.97
C THR A 425 4.85 -10.94 -8.40
N SER A 426 5.35 -10.57 -7.22
CA SER A 426 6.45 -11.27 -6.57
C SER A 426 5.99 -12.50 -5.77
N LEU A 427 4.72 -12.55 -5.34
CA LEU A 427 4.22 -13.59 -4.44
C LEU A 427 4.35 -15.00 -5.04
N GLN A 428 3.85 -15.24 -6.26
CA GLN A 428 3.87 -16.57 -6.85
C GLN A 428 5.29 -17.07 -7.19
N PRO A 429 6.18 -16.23 -7.77
CA PRO A 429 7.59 -16.56 -7.90
C PRO A 429 8.24 -16.92 -6.56
N THR A 430 8.00 -16.13 -5.51
CA THR A 430 8.56 -16.40 -4.17
C THR A 430 8.07 -17.75 -3.61
N ARG A 431 6.76 -18.04 -3.72
CA ARG A 431 6.22 -19.34 -3.30
C ARG A 431 6.79 -20.52 -4.11
N HIS A 432 7.00 -20.32 -5.41
CA HIS A 432 7.60 -21.32 -6.28
C HIS A 432 9.04 -21.64 -5.87
N GLU A 433 9.87 -20.60 -5.69
CA GLU A 433 11.27 -20.79 -5.30
C GLU A 433 11.41 -21.35 -3.89
N LEU A 434 10.54 -20.99 -2.94
CA LEU A 434 10.49 -21.59 -1.61
C LEU A 434 10.17 -23.10 -1.67
N LYS A 435 9.22 -23.50 -2.53
CA LYS A 435 8.89 -24.92 -2.74
C LYS A 435 10.06 -25.67 -3.38
N LYS A 436 10.63 -25.13 -4.45
CA LYS A 436 11.80 -25.70 -5.14
C LYS A 436 12.96 -25.88 -4.16
N PHE A 437 13.27 -24.86 -3.35
CA PHE A 437 14.31 -24.91 -2.32
C PHE A 437 14.03 -26.02 -1.28
N ASN A 438 12.77 -26.18 -0.85
CA ASN A 438 12.37 -27.24 0.08
C ASN A 438 12.48 -28.66 -0.50
N GLU A 439 12.31 -28.82 -1.82
CA GLU A 439 12.39 -30.12 -2.52
C GLU A 439 13.83 -30.52 -2.83
N THR A 440 14.72 -29.58 -3.18
CA THR A 440 16.11 -29.86 -3.58
C THR A 440 16.91 -30.54 -2.46
N ASN A 441 16.70 -30.15 -1.21
CA ASN A 441 17.40 -30.76 -0.07
C ASN A 441 16.73 -32.04 0.46
N LYS A 442 15.48 -32.34 0.09
CA LYS A 442 14.92 -33.70 0.35
C LYS A 442 15.63 -34.78 -0.45
N ASN A 443 16.01 -34.45 -1.69
CA ASN A 443 16.72 -35.39 -2.56
C ASN A 443 18.19 -35.58 -2.13
N ASN A 444 18.84 -34.54 -1.59
CA ASN A 444 20.21 -34.68 -1.08
C ASN A 444 20.27 -35.50 0.21
N ASN A 445 19.27 -35.45 1.08
CA ASN A 445 19.19 -36.28 2.28
C ASN A 445 18.81 -37.77 1.96
N VAL A 446 18.23 -38.04 0.81
CA VAL A 446 17.93 -39.43 0.37
C VAL A 446 19.14 -40.06 -0.29
N THR A 447 20.00 -39.28 -0.95
CA THR A 447 21.25 -39.80 -1.55
C THR A 447 22.36 -40.06 -0.53
N ASP A 448 22.35 -39.34 0.63
CA ASP A 448 23.32 -39.59 1.73
C ASP A 448 22.94 -40.76 2.64
N VAL A 449 21.71 -41.27 2.59
CA VAL A 449 21.26 -42.42 3.38
C VAL A 449 21.43 -43.76 2.63
N GLU A 450 21.58 -43.73 1.29
CA GLU A 450 21.81 -44.97 0.51
C GLU A 450 23.28 -45.33 0.25
N SER A 451 24.26 -44.54 0.78
CA SER A 451 25.67 -44.83 0.57
C SER A 451 26.49 -45.13 1.85
N SER A 452 25.83 -45.42 3.00
CA SER A 452 26.54 -45.76 4.25
C SER A 452 26.02 -47.00 4.97
N ASP A 453 25.82 -48.10 4.20
CA ASP A 453 25.80 -49.40 4.80
C ASP A 453 26.83 -50.25 4.05
N ILE A 454 28.00 -50.39 4.57
CA ILE A 454 28.89 -51.56 4.65
C ILE A 454 30.23 -51.14 5.27
N SER A 455 30.48 -51.79 6.42
CA SER A 455 31.75 -52.09 7.08
C SER A 455 32.37 -51.07 8.04
N LYS A 456 32.39 -51.56 9.22
CA LYS A 456 33.38 -51.77 10.25
C LYS A 456 33.11 -51.06 11.59
N LYS A 457 32.69 -51.94 12.50
CA LYS A 457 32.98 -51.83 13.95
C LYS A 457 34.48 -51.75 14.15
N GLU A 458 34.94 -50.76 14.89
CA GLU A 458 36.01 -50.94 15.89
C GLU A 458 35.99 -49.77 16.89
N GLU A 459 36.06 -50.19 18.12
CA GLU A 459 36.12 -49.39 19.36
C GLU A 459 37.31 -48.44 19.39
N ILE A 460 37.16 -47.29 19.99
CA ILE A 460 38.15 -46.79 20.99
C ILE A 460 37.39 -45.88 22.00
N LYS A 461 37.52 -46.31 23.28
CA LYS A 461 37.10 -45.59 24.48
C LYS A 461 38.11 -44.49 24.83
N ALA A 462 37.57 -43.49 25.52
CA ALA A 462 38.11 -42.65 26.57
C ALA A 462 39.21 -41.62 26.21
N ASN A 463 38.91 -40.36 26.42
CA ASN A 463 39.48 -39.65 27.60
C ASN A 463 38.74 -38.31 27.76
N VAL A 464 38.14 -38.19 28.94
CA VAL A 464 37.71 -36.95 29.56
C VAL A 464 38.91 -36.42 30.31
N GLU A 465 39.38 -35.25 30.02
CA GLU A 465 40.13 -34.44 30.97
C GLU A 465 39.71 -32.98 30.86
N ASN A 466 39.30 -32.51 32.00
CA ASN A 466 38.99 -31.13 32.33
C ASN A 466 40.17 -30.20 32.07
N THR A 467 39.93 -29.06 31.49
CA THR A 467 40.67 -27.83 31.77
C THR A 467 39.70 -26.67 31.79
N GLU A 468 39.32 -26.28 33.00
CA GLU A 468 38.87 -24.92 33.29
C GLU A 468 40.05 -23.98 33.00
N ILE A 469 39.86 -23.03 32.12
CA ILE A 469 40.73 -21.87 32.03
C ILE A 469 39.83 -20.62 32.14
N ASP A 470 40.06 -19.95 33.26
CA ASP A 470 39.69 -18.56 33.56
C ASP A 470 39.92 -17.63 32.34
N THR A 471 38.89 -16.96 31.90
CA THR A 471 39.01 -15.73 31.08
C THR A 471 38.03 -14.68 31.55
N LYS A 472 38.31 -14.17 32.74
CA LYS A 472 38.10 -12.76 33.06
C LYS A 472 39.33 -12.03 32.57
N GLU A 473 39.23 -11.27 31.53
CA GLU A 473 40.05 -10.16 31.06
C GLU A 473 40.15 -10.19 29.53
N SER A 474 39.21 -9.51 28.87
CA SER A 474 39.40 -8.78 27.59
C SER A 474 38.07 -8.28 27.03
N LEU A 475 37.33 -7.49 27.80
CA LEU A 475 36.30 -6.59 27.34
C LEU A 475 36.75 -5.18 27.73
N GLN A 476 37.84 -4.74 27.14
CA GLN A 476 38.23 -3.33 27.07
C GLN A 476 38.89 -3.10 25.72
N SER A 477 38.46 -2.00 25.08
CA SER A 477 39.04 -1.38 23.89
C SER A 477 38.71 -2.01 22.54
N ILE A 478 37.52 -1.68 21.99
CA ILE A 478 37.35 -1.13 20.67
C ILE A 478 36.27 -0.02 20.77
N ASP A 479 36.65 1.03 21.45
CA ASP A 479 35.97 2.31 21.44
C ASP A 479 37.08 3.34 21.24
N ASN A 480 37.46 3.56 19.97
CA ASN A 480 38.21 4.73 19.54
C ASN A 480 38.19 4.79 18.02
N THR A 481 37.03 5.17 17.45
CA THR A 481 37.03 5.97 16.26
C THR A 481 36.73 7.39 16.70
N ASP A 482 37.65 8.28 16.36
CA ASP A 482 37.67 9.69 16.69
C ASP A 482 36.29 10.38 16.68
N ASN A 483 35.77 10.60 17.88
CA ASN A 483 34.54 11.33 18.15
C ASN A 483 34.82 12.83 18.43
N SER A 484 35.93 13.38 17.94
CA SER A 484 36.30 14.78 18.13
C SER A 484 35.53 15.77 17.24
N GLY A 485 34.82 15.29 16.20
CA GLY A 485 33.98 16.14 15.35
C GLY A 485 32.51 16.24 15.76
N ASN A 486 32.04 15.41 16.73
CA ASN A 486 30.60 15.22 17.00
C ASN A 486 30.07 16.05 18.19
N GLN A 487 30.91 16.76 18.93
CA GLN A 487 30.48 17.51 20.11
C GLN A 487 29.94 18.91 19.76
N ASP A 488 30.50 19.58 18.75
CA ASP A 488 30.06 20.89 18.28
C ASP A 488 28.72 20.86 17.51
N ASN A 489 28.31 19.71 16.97
CA ASN A 489 27.09 19.58 16.19
C ASN A 489 25.83 19.35 17.08
N LYS A 490 25.97 18.88 18.31
CA LYS A 490 24.83 18.57 19.20
C LYS A 490 23.99 19.78 19.58
N ASP A 491 24.59 20.96 19.56
CA ASP A 491 23.90 22.22 19.85
C ASP A 491 23.26 22.86 18.61
N LYS A 492 23.60 22.37 17.41
CA LYS A 492 23.05 22.85 16.15
C LYS A 492 21.81 22.06 15.74
N SER A 493 20.81 22.76 15.25
CA SER A 493 19.51 22.17 14.85
C SER A 493 18.99 22.73 13.54
N ILE A 494 18.22 21.94 12.82
CA ILE A 494 17.36 22.37 11.71
C ILE A 494 15.91 22.23 12.14
N LYS A 495 15.15 23.30 11.97
CA LYS A 495 13.73 23.37 12.30
C LYS A 495 12.89 23.30 11.02
N ILE A 496 12.02 22.29 10.94
CA ILE A 496 11.23 21.97 9.75
C ILE A 496 9.76 22.20 10.07
N LEU A 497 9.06 23.00 9.26
CA LEU A 497 7.61 23.11 9.28
C LEU A 497 7.02 22.17 8.21
N TYR A 498 6.21 21.21 8.65
CA TYR A 498 5.44 20.36 7.75
C TYR A 498 4.01 20.91 7.65
N LEU A 499 3.69 21.50 6.48
CA LEU A 499 2.38 22.09 6.22
C LEU A 499 1.35 21.05 5.82
N TYR A 500 0.20 21.09 6.46
CA TYR A 500 -1.00 20.29 6.17
C TYR A 500 -0.73 18.78 6.00
N PRO A 501 -0.05 18.12 6.98
CA PRO A 501 0.30 16.70 6.88
C PRO A 501 -0.91 15.77 6.78
N ASP A 502 -2.09 16.24 7.12
CA ASP A 502 -3.36 15.51 7.02
C ASP A 502 -4.08 15.68 5.67
N MET A 503 -3.62 16.59 4.80
CA MET A 503 -4.21 16.89 3.50
C MET A 503 -3.20 16.78 2.33
N LEU A 504 -1.93 17.08 2.58
CA LEU A 504 -0.86 17.06 1.59
C LEU A 504 0.11 15.91 1.84
N GLU A 505 -0.39 14.67 1.79
CA GLU A 505 0.36 13.44 2.04
C GLU A 505 -0.01 12.34 1.03
N LEU A 506 0.17 12.64 -0.27
CA LEU A 506 0.03 11.66 -1.32
C LEU A 506 1.39 11.12 -1.76
N TYR A 507 1.40 9.93 -2.35
CA TYR A 507 2.57 9.30 -2.98
C TYR A 507 3.82 9.21 -2.09
N GLY A 508 3.63 9.02 -0.77
CA GLY A 508 4.72 8.86 0.19
C GLY A 508 5.54 10.12 0.46
N ASP A 509 5.00 11.31 0.20
CA ASP A 509 5.74 12.59 0.35
C ASP A 509 6.24 12.86 1.77
N TYR A 510 5.57 12.30 2.80
CA TYR A 510 6.10 12.33 4.18
C TYR A 510 7.50 11.70 4.29
N GLY A 511 7.84 10.81 3.37
CA GLY A 511 9.18 10.24 3.30
C GLY A 511 10.29 11.29 3.13
N ASN A 512 10.01 12.45 2.50
CA ASN A 512 10.97 13.55 2.43
C ASN A 512 11.35 14.06 3.82
N ILE A 513 10.37 14.20 4.72
CA ILE A 513 10.62 14.58 6.13
C ILE A 513 11.42 13.48 6.86
N GLN A 514 11.12 12.21 6.61
CA GLN A 514 11.85 11.09 7.23
C GLN A 514 13.30 11.04 6.76
N VAL A 515 13.56 11.26 5.48
CA VAL A 515 14.92 11.30 4.90
C VAL A 515 15.69 12.51 5.44
N LEU A 516 15.09 13.70 5.45
CA LEU A 516 15.72 14.89 6.05
C LEU A 516 16.09 14.63 7.52
N LYS A 517 15.14 14.13 8.30
CA LYS A 517 15.39 13.80 9.72
C LYS A 517 16.54 12.81 9.86
N TYR A 518 16.49 11.69 9.14
CA TYR A 518 17.53 10.66 9.18
C TYR A 518 18.91 11.25 8.84
N ARG A 519 19.04 12.02 7.75
CA ARG A 519 20.33 12.56 7.30
C ARG A 519 20.87 13.67 8.20
N ILE A 520 19.98 14.47 8.81
CA ILE A 520 20.34 15.50 9.81
C ILE A 520 20.85 14.82 11.08
N GLU A 521 20.08 13.88 11.63
CA GLU A 521 20.41 13.22 12.91
C GLU A 521 21.62 12.30 12.79
N SER A 522 21.83 11.62 11.65
CA SER A 522 23.02 10.80 11.39
C SER A 522 24.34 11.59 11.38
N ARG A 523 24.24 12.94 11.26
CA ARG A 523 25.40 13.85 11.33
C ARG A 523 25.54 14.53 12.71
N GLY A 524 24.76 14.11 13.69
CA GLY A 524 24.78 14.64 15.05
C GLY A 524 24.03 15.97 15.25
N TYR A 525 23.40 16.50 14.21
CA TYR A 525 22.51 17.66 14.32
C TYR A 525 21.12 17.25 14.86
N LYS A 526 20.37 18.20 15.42
CA LYS A 526 19.00 17.94 15.86
C LYS A 526 17.99 18.33 14.79
N ALA A 527 17.09 17.43 14.40
CA ALA A 527 15.94 17.73 13.56
C ALA A 527 14.72 18.02 14.44
N ILE A 528 14.14 19.24 14.31
CA ILE A 528 12.93 19.66 15.02
C ILE A 528 11.83 19.78 13.97
N ILE A 529 10.75 18.99 14.11
CA ILE A 529 9.67 18.93 13.11
C ILE A 529 8.38 19.39 13.78
N ASP A 530 7.90 20.57 13.36
CA ASP A 530 6.59 21.08 13.72
C ASP A 530 5.59 20.80 12.59
N ARG A 531 4.33 20.56 12.94
CA ARG A 531 3.24 20.25 12.01
C ARG A 531 2.17 21.34 12.12
N TYR A 532 1.73 21.84 10.97
CA TYR A 532 0.62 22.76 10.90
C TYR A 532 -0.55 22.14 10.14
N SER A 533 -1.73 22.16 10.75
CA SER A 533 -3.01 21.76 10.16
C SER A 533 -4.05 22.85 10.39
N ILE A 534 -5.11 22.89 9.59
CA ILE A 534 -6.21 23.85 9.74
C ILE A 534 -6.73 23.84 11.17
N GLY A 535 -6.83 25.02 11.78
CA GLY A 535 -7.28 25.20 13.16
C GLY A 535 -6.17 25.20 14.21
N ASN A 536 -4.92 24.91 13.84
CA ASN A 536 -3.79 25.14 14.74
C ASN A 536 -3.47 26.64 14.85
N ALA A 537 -2.68 27.01 15.87
CA ALA A 537 -2.12 28.34 15.97
C ALA A 537 -1.27 28.67 14.73
N ALA A 538 -1.41 29.89 14.21
CA ALA A 538 -0.68 30.36 13.03
C ALA A 538 0.83 30.22 13.21
N PRO A 539 1.57 29.59 12.29
CA PRO A 539 3.01 29.47 12.38
C PRO A 539 3.68 30.80 11.99
N ASN A 540 4.77 31.16 12.67
CA ASN A 540 5.67 32.16 12.15
C ASN A 540 6.68 31.47 11.21
N PHE A 541 6.55 31.63 9.90
CA PHE A 541 7.37 30.95 8.90
C PHE A 541 8.86 31.30 9.03
N ASN A 542 9.21 32.50 9.52
CA ASN A 542 10.59 32.92 9.73
C ASN A 542 11.31 32.15 10.86
N ASP A 543 10.57 31.45 11.73
CA ASP A 543 11.15 30.63 12.81
C ASP A 543 11.69 29.28 12.32
N TYR A 544 11.52 28.98 11.03
CA TYR A 544 11.89 27.71 10.43
C TYR A 544 13.06 27.83 9.45
N ASP A 545 13.79 26.74 9.31
CA ASP A 545 14.86 26.63 8.35
C ASP A 545 14.36 26.03 7.04
N ILE A 546 13.39 25.09 7.14
CA ILE A 546 12.73 24.42 6.01
C ILE A 546 11.22 24.47 6.19
N VAL A 547 10.49 24.81 5.14
CA VAL A 547 9.05 24.60 5.00
C VAL A 547 8.82 23.54 3.94
N PHE A 548 8.14 22.46 4.32
CA PHE A 548 7.79 21.37 3.44
C PHE A 548 6.27 21.28 3.26
N ALA A 549 5.82 21.11 2.02
CA ALA A 549 4.44 20.79 1.69
C ALA A 549 4.39 19.77 0.54
N GLY A 550 3.61 18.72 0.71
CA GLY A 550 3.48 17.60 -0.23
C GLY A 550 2.37 17.76 -1.27
N GLY A 551 2.06 16.66 -1.98
CA GLY A 551 0.95 16.56 -2.90
C GLY A 551 -0.38 16.30 -2.18
N GLY A 552 -1.48 16.76 -2.77
CA GLY A 552 -2.85 16.55 -2.30
C GLY A 552 -3.83 16.41 -3.43
N ALA A 553 -4.97 15.75 -3.18
CA ALA A 553 -6.05 15.66 -4.13
C ALA A 553 -6.74 17.02 -4.33
N ASP A 554 -7.42 17.20 -5.47
CA ASP A 554 -8.06 18.50 -5.82
C ASP A 554 -9.06 18.97 -4.75
N ASN A 555 -9.76 18.04 -4.09
CA ASN A 555 -10.71 18.38 -3.04
C ASN A 555 -10.02 18.91 -1.78
N GLU A 556 -8.95 18.28 -1.34
CA GLU A 556 -8.12 18.71 -0.22
C GLU A 556 -7.42 20.05 -0.52
N GLN A 557 -6.91 20.20 -1.74
CA GLN A 557 -6.32 21.48 -2.19
C GLN A 557 -7.34 22.62 -2.13
N SER A 558 -8.59 22.39 -2.53
CA SER A 558 -9.65 23.40 -2.47
C SER A 558 -9.94 23.85 -1.03
N ILE A 559 -9.96 22.90 -0.09
CA ILE A 559 -10.23 23.19 1.33
C ILE A 559 -9.07 23.98 1.96
N LEU A 560 -7.83 23.53 1.71
CA LEU A 560 -6.67 24.13 2.34
C LEU A 560 -6.29 25.49 1.72
N ALA A 561 -6.63 25.75 0.45
CA ALA A 561 -6.34 27.03 -0.21
C ALA A 561 -6.98 28.20 0.54
N GLU A 562 -8.19 28.02 1.09
CA GLU A 562 -8.88 29.04 1.88
C GLU A 562 -8.14 29.37 3.18
N ASP A 563 -7.43 28.41 3.76
CA ASP A 563 -6.62 28.64 4.96
C ASP A 563 -5.22 29.18 4.60
N LEU A 564 -4.60 28.62 3.58
CA LEU A 564 -3.23 28.95 3.17
C LEU A 564 -3.12 30.41 2.69
N VAL A 565 -4.14 30.93 2.02
CA VAL A 565 -4.17 32.32 1.50
C VAL A 565 -4.03 33.37 2.60
N LYS A 566 -4.42 33.05 3.85
CA LYS A 566 -4.26 33.94 5.02
C LYS A 566 -2.80 34.24 5.35
N TYR A 567 -1.90 33.37 4.92
CA TYR A 567 -0.46 33.44 5.21
C TYR A 567 0.37 33.90 4.00
N LYS A 568 -0.26 34.37 2.93
CA LYS A 568 0.41 34.76 1.68
C LYS A 568 1.60 35.71 1.92
N ASP A 569 1.38 36.80 2.67
CA ASP A 569 2.42 37.81 2.90
C ASP A 569 3.53 37.28 3.82
N ASN A 570 3.17 36.50 4.86
CA ASN A 570 4.16 35.83 5.73
C ASN A 570 5.04 34.82 4.99
N ILE A 571 4.44 34.10 4.06
CA ILE A 571 5.18 33.15 3.22
C ILE A 571 6.13 33.88 2.27
N LYS A 572 5.66 34.96 1.60
CA LYS A 572 6.50 35.80 0.75
C LYS A 572 7.69 36.39 1.52
N GLU A 573 7.42 36.88 2.73
CA GLU A 573 8.47 37.40 3.61
C GLU A 573 9.49 36.32 3.97
N ALA A 574 9.03 35.12 4.35
CA ALA A 574 9.92 33.99 4.70
C ALA A 574 10.78 33.55 3.51
N VAL A 575 10.20 33.49 2.29
CA VAL A 575 10.95 33.20 1.06
C VAL A 575 12.05 34.26 0.86
N ASN A 576 11.72 35.54 0.98
CA ASN A 576 12.68 36.63 0.84
C ASN A 576 13.77 36.62 1.92
N ASN A 577 13.46 36.15 3.12
CA ASN A 577 14.40 35.95 4.22
C ASN A 577 15.23 34.67 4.10
N GLY A 578 15.09 33.92 3.00
CA GLY A 578 15.89 32.75 2.68
C GLY A 578 15.48 31.47 3.42
N VAL A 579 14.27 31.38 4.00
CA VAL A 579 13.72 30.10 4.49
C VAL A 579 13.57 29.15 3.30
N PHE A 580 14.06 27.91 3.42
CA PHE A 580 14.01 26.96 2.31
C PHE A 580 12.61 26.38 2.16
N PHE A 581 12.05 26.40 0.95
CA PHE A 581 10.76 25.78 0.63
C PHE A 581 10.95 24.59 -0.30
N LEU A 582 10.44 23.43 0.13
CA LEU A 582 10.33 22.22 -0.70
C LEU A 582 8.86 21.91 -0.92
N LEU A 583 8.38 22.10 -2.15
CA LEU A 583 6.97 22.07 -2.52
C LEU A 583 6.73 20.98 -3.57
N ILE A 584 5.92 19.97 -3.23
CA ILE A 584 5.67 18.84 -4.11
C ILE A 584 4.25 18.90 -4.67
N CYS A 585 4.09 18.78 -5.99
CA CYS A 585 2.85 18.56 -6.73
C CYS A 585 1.72 19.57 -6.35
N GLY A 586 0.77 19.21 -5.51
CA GLY A 586 -0.32 20.10 -5.09
C GLY A 586 0.17 21.38 -4.44
N ALA A 587 1.21 21.32 -3.61
CA ALA A 587 1.83 22.50 -3.04
C ALA A 587 2.52 23.36 -4.13
N TYR A 588 3.20 22.74 -5.10
CA TYR A 588 3.75 23.42 -6.26
C TYR A 588 2.65 24.25 -6.96
N GLN A 589 1.50 23.63 -7.26
CA GLN A 589 0.38 24.30 -7.93
C GLN A 589 -0.17 25.50 -7.14
N LEU A 590 -0.33 25.36 -5.83
CA LEU A 590 -0.91 26.38 -4.94
C LEU A 590 -0.01 27.60 -4.70
N PHE A 591 1.30 27.48 -4.89
CA PHE A 591 2.21 28.61 -4.73
C PHE A 591 2.28 29.54 -5.97
N GLY A 592 1.72 29.08 -7.10
CA GLY A 592 1.51 29.90 -8.30
C GLY A 592 0.29 30.82 -8.22
N LYS A 593 -0.17 31.32 -9.37
CA LYS A 593 -1.31 32.25 -9.47
C LYS A 593 -2.64 31.55 -9.22
N TYR A 594 -2.85 30.40 -9.80
CA TYR A 594 -4.08 29.61 -9.66
C TYR A 594 -3.89 28.17 -10.20
N TYR A 595 -4.76 27.28 -9.74
CA TYR A 595 -5.00 25.99 -10.37
C TYR A 595 -6.41 25.92 -10.96
N LYS A 596 -6.52 25.63 -12.26
CA LYS A 596 -7.80 25.43 -12.96
C LYS A 596 -8.03 23.95 -13.20
N GLY A 597 -9.04 23.37 -12.52
CA GLY A 597 -9.44 21.98 -12.67
C GLY A 597 -10.10 21.67 -14.01
N VAL A 598 -10.28 20.38 -14.33
CA VAL A 598 -10.89 19.89 -15.58
C VAL A 598 -12.33 20.41 -15.77
N GLU A 599 -13.08 20.53 -14.68
CA GLU A 599 -14.47 21.02 -14.69
C GLU A 599 -14.58 22.55 -14.81
N GLY A 600 -13.44 23.24 -14.90
CA GLY A 600 -13.36 24.68 -15.03
C GLY A 600 -13.37 25.45 -13.70
N ASN A 601 -13.48 24.75 -12.56
CA ASN A 601 -13.31 25.34 -11.24
C ASN A 601 -11.89 25.91 -11.07
N ILE A 602 -11.78 27.07 -10.46
CA ILE A 602 -10.50 27.73 -10.19
C ILE A 602 -10.25 27.73 -8.70
N ILE A 603 -9.12 27.15 -8.30
CA ILE A 603 -8.57 27.24 -6.96
C ILE A 603 -7.55 28.40 -6.99
N PRO A 604 -7.76 29.49 -6.23
CA PRO A 604 -6.81 30.58 -6.19
C PRO A 604 -5.50 30.13 -5.53
N GLY A 605 -4.38 30.50 -6.11
CA GLY A 605 -3.05 30.28 -5.55
C GLY A 605 -2.60 31.41 -4.65
N LEU A 606 -1.42 31.25 -4.06
CA LEU A 606 -0.78 32.24 -3.21
C LEU A 606 -0.15 33.42 -3.99
N GLU A 607 0.02 33.25 -5.32
CA GLU A 607 0.74 34.23 -6.14
C GLU A 607 2.13 34.61 -5.54
N VAL A 608 2.83 33.61 -4.98
CA VAL A 608 4.21 33.79 -4.55
C VAL A 608 5.09 33.88 -5.78
N PHE A 609 4.76 33.06 -6.80
CA PHE A 609 5.45 32.99 -8.08
C PHE A 609 4.48 33.21 -9.25
N ASP A 610 5.02 33.58 -10.41
CA ASP A 610 4.24 34.03 -11.56
C ASP A 610 3.66 32.90 -12.43
N TYR A 611 4.01 31.64 -12.21
CA TYR A 611 3.45 30.50 -12.95
C TYR A 611 1.97 30.22 -12.58
N TYR A 612 1.29 29.45 -13.42
CA TYR A 612 -0.06 28.97 -13.17
C TYR A 612 -0.25 27.55 -13.66
N THR A 613 -1.26 26.85 -13.16
CA THR A 613 -1.54 25.46 -13.52
C THR A 613 -2.94 25.30 -14.08
N VAL A 614 -3.07 24.47 -15.14
CA VAL A 614 -4.35 24.10 -15.77
C VAL A 614 -4.39 22.58 -15.94
N ALA A 615 -5.43 21.94 -15.46
CA ALA A 615 -5.64 20.51 -15.65
C ALA A 615 -5.93 20.18 -17.12
N ASN A 616 -5.28 19.15 -17.65
CA ASN A 616 -5.54 18.69 -19.00
C ASN A 616 -6.87 17.91 -19.06
N PRO A 617 -7.83 18.30 -19.93
CA PRO A 617 -9.11 17.59 -20.06
C PRO A 617 -8.95 16.20 -20.68
N ASP A 618 -7.88 15.96 -21.44
CA ASP A 618 -7.57 14.63 -21.99
C ASP A 618 -6.86 13.79 -20.93
N ARG A 619 -7.59 12.88 -20.31
CA ARG A 619 -7.05 11.95 -19.29
C ARG A 619 -5.86 11.11 -19.77
N LYS A 620 -5.69 10.93 -21.10
CA LYS A 620 -4.55 10.22 -21.69
C LYS A 620 -3.26 11.04 -21.62
N LYS A 621 -3.37 12.33 -21.39
CA LYS A 621 -2.26 13.26 -21.22
C LYS A 621 -1.98 13.60 -19.74
N ARG A 622 -2.39 12.75 -18.83
CA ARG A 622 -1.95 12.79 -17.44
C ARG A 622 -0.48 12.31 -17.37
N CYS A 623 0.35 13.05 -16.68
CA CYS A 623 1.76 12.70 -16.49
C CYS A 623 1.85 11.67 -15.35
N ILE A 624 2.09 10.40 -15.69
CA ILE A 624 2.20 9.31 -14.71
C ILE A 624 3.39 8.41 -15.09
N GLY A 625 4.34 8.28 -14.21
CA GLY A 625 5.45 7.36 -14.41
C GLY A 625 6.74 7.77 -13.69
N ASN A 626 7.78 6.98 -13.87
CA ASN A 626 9.10 7.39 -13.41
C ASN A 626 9.62 8.55 -14.27
N ILE A 627 10.35 9.46 -13.64
CA ILE A 627 10.94 10.62 -14.28
C ILE A 627 12.40 10.77 -13.87
N VAL A 628 13.24 11.18 -14.83
CA VAL A 628 14.64 11.55 -14.59
C VAL A 628 14.87 12.93 -15.18
N ILE A 629 15.39 13.84 -14.37
CA ILE A 629 15.79 15.16 -14.81
C ILE A 629 17.27 15.40 -14.57
N GLU A 630 17.84 16.37 -15.27
CA GLU A 630 19.18 16.90 -15.03
C GLU A 630 19.05 18.30 -14.42
N ALA A 631 19.38 18.41 -13.14
CA ALA A 631 19.33 19.65 -12.37
C ALA A 631 20.73 20.17 -12.05
N THR A 632 20.89 21.49 -11.92
CA THR A 632 22.16 22.09 -11.48
C THR A 632 22.10 22.45 -10.00
N LEU A 633 22.85 21.73 -9.17
CA LEU A 633 22.97 21.98 -7.73
C LEU A 633 24.36 22.54 -7.40
N ASN A 634 24.44 23.75 -6.88
CA ASN A 634 25.73 24.45 -6.62
C ASN A 634 26.70 24.48 -7.83
N GLY A 635 26.16 24.59 -9.05
CA GLY A 635 26.96 24.58 -10.27
C GLY A 635 27.38 23.18 -10.75
N VAL A 636 26.89 22.11 -10.14
CA VAL A 636 27.14 20.71 -10.53
C VAL A 636 25.88 20.12 -11.16
N GLU A 637 26.01 19.62 -12.39
CA GLU A 637 24.95 18.86 -13.04
C GLU A 637 24.70 17.53 -12.30
N THR A 638 23.47 17.32 -11.88
CA THR A 638 23.06 16.18 -11.05
C THR A 638 21.80 15.57 -11.63
N LYS A 639 21.77 14.26 -11.85
CA LYS A 639 20.57 13.54 -12.27
C LYS A 639 19.68 13.30 -11.06
N VAL A 640 18.44 13.76 -11.12
CA VAL A 640 17.43 13.61 -10.07
C VAL A 640 16.35 12.66 -10.56
N ILE A 641 16.02 11.65 -9.74
CA ILE A 641 15.02 10.62 -10.04
C ILE A 641 13.81 10.82 -9.17
N GLY A 642 12.62 10.75 -9.78
CA GLY A 642 11.33 10.81 -9.07
C GLY A 642 10.27 9.98 -9.76
N PHE A 643 9.04 10.15 -9.28
CA PHE A 643 7.84 9.60 -9.86
C PHE A 643 6.82 10.74 -10.04
N GLU A 644 6.33 10.95 -11.26
CA GLU A 644 5.32 11.96 -11.56
C GLU A 644 3.92 11.33 -11.57
N ASN A 645 2.94 12.01 -10.95
CA ASN A 645 1.53 11.61 -11.04
C ASN A 645 0.61 12.83 -10.90
N HIS A 646 0.46 13.59 -11.99
CA HIS A 646 -0.34 14.80 -11.98
C HIS A 646 -1.16 14.99 -13.26
N GLY A 647 -2.35 15.60 -13.11
CA GLY A 647 -3.18 16.02 -14.23
C GLY A 647 -3.06 17.50 -14.57
N GLY A 648 -2.62 18.32 -13.60
CA GLY A 648 -2.29 19.72 -13.79
C GLY A 648 -1.04 19.90 -14.63
N GLN A 649 -1.05 20.89 -15.52
CA GLN A 649 0.08 21.28 -16.36
C GLN A 649 0.44 22.72 -16.03
N THR A 650 1.71 22.96 -15.68
CA THR A 650 2.18 24.27 -15.22
C THR A 650 2.85 25.03 -16.35
N PHE A 651 2.55 26.32 -16.43
CA PHE A 651 2.93 27.24 -17.49
C PHE A 651 3.60 28.49 -16.94
N ASP A 652 4.32 29.22 -17.78
CA ASP A 652 4.99 30.50 -17.51
C ASP A 652 6.08 30.37 -16.41
N ILE A 653 6.88 29.30 -16.49
CA ILE A 653 7.96 29.04 -15.55
C ILE A 653 9.18 29.82 -16.01
N SER A 654 9.72 30.68 -15.12
CA SER A 654 10.91 31.49 -15.39
C SER A 654 12.22 30.71 -15.27
N ASN A 655 12.29 29.82 -14.26
CA ASN A 655 13.47 29.01 -13.95
C ASN A 655 13.02 27.57 -13.65
N SER A 656 13.26 26.64 -14.56
CA SER A 656 12.95 25.23 -14.34
C SER A 656 13.92 24.60 -13.32
N PHE A 657 13.44 23.62 -12.57
CA PHE A 657 14.28 22.85 -11.64
C PHE A 657 15.28 21.98 -12.40
N GLY A 658 14.87 21.43 -13.56
CA GLY A 658 15.78 20.67 -14.39
C GLY A 658 15.22 20.33 -15.76
N ASN A 659 16.12 19.83 -16.63
CA ASN A 659 15.79 19.33 -17.95
C ASN A 659 15.34 17.87 -17.89
N VAL A 660 14.22 17.53 -18.54
CA VAL A 660 13.69 16.17 -18.56
C VAL A 660 14.55 15.30 -19.47
N LEU A 661 15.14 14.24 -18.91
CA LEU A 661 15.86 13.20 -19.65
C LEU A 661 14.96 11.99 -19.94
N PHE A 662 14.01 11.72 -19.06
CA PHE A 662 13.00 10.66 -19.20
C PHE A 662 11.75 11.05 -18.39
N GLY A 663 10.57 10.87 -18.94
CA GLY A 663 9.30 11.27 -18.33
C GLY A 663 8.62 12.42 -19.06
N ASN A 664 7.73 13.18 -18.38
CA ASN A 664 6.94 14.25 -18.99
C ASN A 664 7.30 15.66 -18.48
N GLY A 665 7.50 15.86 -17.18
CA GLY A 665 7.81 17.17 -16.59
C GLY A 665 6.60 18.06 -16.32
N ASN A 666 6.75 19.39 -16.48
CA ASN A 666 5.72 20.38 -16.14
C ASN A 666 4.41 20.22 -16.93
N LYS A 667 4.52 19.66 -18.14
CA LYS A 667 3.40 19.34 -19.04
C LYS A 667 3.65 17.98 -19.69
N PHE A 668 2.62 17.39 -20.23
CA PHE A 668 2.75 16.14 -20.96
C PHE A 668 3.72 16.29 -22.16
N GLY A 669 4.83 15.56 -22.08
CA GLY A 669 5.92 15.61 -23.09
C GLY A 669 6.74 16.89 -23.05
N ASP A 670 6.88 17.55 -21.91
CA ASP A 670 7.73 18.73 -21.75
C ASP A 670 9.22 18.37 -21.68
N SER A 671 10.07 19.33 -21.99
CA SER A 671 11.51 19.24 -21.80
C SER A 671 12.01 19.77 -20.46
N GLU A 672 11.12 20.40 -19.69
CA GLU A 672 11.44 21.06 -18.43
C GLU A 672 10.55 20.56 -17.30
N GLU A 673 11.10 20.52 -16.10
CA GLU A 673 10.40 20.08 -14.89
C GLU A 673 10.66 21.04 -13.73
N GLY A 674 9.57 21.28 -12.96
CA GLY A 674 9.60 22.04 -11.71
C GLY A 674 9.96 23.51 -11.89
N PHE A 675 10.19 24.12 -10.73
CA PHE A 675 10.65 25.51 -10.58
C PHE A 675 11.73 25.52 -9.51
N PHE A 676 12.84 26.25 -9.76
CA PHE A 676 13.91 26.42 -8.81
C PHE A 676 14.41 27.88 -8.80
N GLU A 677 14.25 28.53 -7.69
CA GLU A 677 14.78 29.88 -7.50
C GLU A 677 15.30 30.06 -6.08
N ASN A 678 16.59 30.36 -5.95
CA ASN A 678 17.29 30.59 -4.69
C ASN A 678 17.10 29.48 -3.64
N ASN A 679 16.10 29.63 -2.78
CA ASN A 679 15.76 28.79 -1.63
C ASN A 679 14.41 28.06 -1.82
N VAL A 680 13.90 27.98 -3.03
CA VAL A 680 12.62 27.31 -3.33
C VAL A 680 12.81 26.27 -4.42
N ILE A 681 12.46 25.04 -4.10
CA ILE A 681 12.27 23.96 -5.09
C ILE A 681 10.80 23.59 -5.06
N ALA A 682 10.13 23.71 -6.22
CA ALA A 682 8.78 23.28 -6.43
C ALA A 682 8.74 22.32 -7.62
N THR A 683 8.18 21.11 -7.45
CA THR A 683 8.36 20.02 -8.41
C THR A 683 7.19 19.04 -8.41
N TYR A 684 7.02 18.32 -9.52
CA TYR A 684 6.08 17.19 -9.61
C TYR A 684 6.72 15.85 -9.24
N LEU A 685 7.99 15.82 -8.84
CA LEU A 685 8.70 14.59 -8.47
C LEU A 685 8.32 14.12 -7.06
N HIS A 686 7.58 13.04 -7.02
CA HIS A 686 7.25 12.26 -5.82
C HIS A 686 8.24 11.10 -5.61
N GLY A 687 7.94 10.23 -4.62
CA GLY A 687 8.50 8.93 -4.54
C GLY A 687 9.34 8.49 -3.34
N PRO A 688 9.52 9.19 -2.22
CA PRO A 688 9.77 10.62 -2.00
C PRO A 688 11.05 11.09 -2.72
N LEU A 689 11.03 12.33 -3.16
CA LEU A 689 12.11 12.93 -3.95
C LEU A 689 13.49 12.72 -3.32
N LEU A 690 13.62 12.97 -2.02
CA LEU A 690 14.94 12.98 -1.35
C LEU A 690 15.52 11.58 -1.10
N SER A 691 14.70 10.52 -1.18
CA SER A 691 15.12 9.16 -0.83
C SER A 691 16.18 8.57 -1.76
N LYS A 692 16.10 8.91 -3.04
CA LYS A 692 17.01 8.43 -4.10
C LYS A 692 17.99 9.50 -4.58
N ASN A 693 17.95 10.68 -3.99
CA ASN A 693 18.75 11.83 -4.38
C ASN A 693 19.47 12.41 -3.17
N PRO A 694 20.46 11.67 -2.61
CA PRO A 694 21.18 12.08 -1.41
C PRO A 694 21.89 13.43 -1.58
N GLU A 695 22.40 13.74 -2.76
CA GLU A 695 23.08 15.01 -3.06
C GLU A 695 22.11 16.20 -2.99
N LEU A 696 20.87 16.03 -3.46
CA LEU A 696 19.82 17.04 -3.34
C LEU A 696 19.45 17.28 -1.87
N CYS A 697 19.29 16.20 -1.09
CA CYS A 697 19.03 16.31 0.33
C CYS A 697 20.13 17.03 1.09
N ASP A 698 21.37 16.69 0.80
CA ASP A 698 22.55 17.31 1.41
C ASP A 698 22.73 18.78 0.98
N PHE A 699 22.39 19.10 -0.28
CA PHE A 699 22.31 20.50 -0.74
C PHE A 699 21.34 21.32 0.13
N ILE A 700 20.14 20.83 0.39
CA ILE A 700 19.14 21.51 1.22
C ILE A 700 19.64 21.67 2.66
N ILE A 701 20.16 20.59 3.27
CA ILE A 701 20.68 20.59 4.65
C ILE A 701 21.82 21.59 4.80
N LYS A 702 22.80 21.55 3.87
CA LYS A 702 23.96 22.46 3.86
C LYS A 702 23.54 23.92 3.75
N TYR A 703 22.60 24.21 2.81
CA TYR A 703 22.05 25.55 2.65
C TYR A 703 21.46 26.08 3.96
N CYS A 704 20.61 25.28 4.62
CA CYS A 704 19.92 25.69 5.85
C CYS A 704 20.89 25.91 7.02
N LEU A 705 21.88 25.02 7.18
CA LEU A 705 22.89 25.18 8.23
C LEU A 705 23.75 26.42 7.99
N ASN A 706 24.22 26.65 6.78
CA ASN A 706 25.04 27.80 6.42
C ASN A 706 24.29 29.13 6.65
N ARG A 707 23.02 29.17 6.23
CA ARG A 707 22.15 30.34 6.47
C ARG A 707 21.96 30.61 7.94
N LYS A 708 21.57 29.58 8.72
CA LYS A 708 21.21 29.73 10.13
C LYS A 708 22.37 30.13 11.00
N TYR A 709 23.54 29.52 10.78
CA TYR A 709 24.71 29.73 11.64
C TYR A 709 25.71 30.75 11.04
N ASN A 710 25.45 31.22 9.82
CA ASN A 710 26.35 32.12 9.07
C ASN A 710 27.79 31.56 8.98
N GLU A 711 27.89 30.25 8.76
CA GLU A 711 29.12 29.47 8.65
C GLU A 711 29.18 28.72 7.32
N ASN A 712 30.36 28.42 6.82
CA ASN A 712 30.55 27.53 5.70
C ASN A 712 30.73 26.09 6.23
N ILE A 713 29.62 25.43 6.52
CA ILE A 713 29.60 24.09 7.12
C ILE A 713 29.79 23.05 6.00
N GLU A 714 30.78 22.18 6.14
CA GLU A 714 30.93 20.98 5.32
C GLU A 714 30.25 19.78 6.01
N LEU A 715 29.38 19.10 5.25
CA LEU A 715 28.67 17.94 5.77
C LEU A 715 29.56 16.70 5.77
N VAL A 716 29.57 15.97 6.85
CA VAL A 716 30.20 14.64 6.92
C VAL A 716 29.46 13.69 5.98
N SER A 717 30.21 12.95 5.15
CA SER A 717 29.64 11.94 4.23
C SER A 717 28.94 10.83 5.01
N LEU A 718 27.79 10.39 4.53
CA LEU A 718 27.07 9.23 5.05
C LEU A 718 27.33 8.02 4.15
N ASN A 719 27.03 6.82 4.67
CA ASN A 719 27.01 5.64 3.82
C ASN A 719 25.72 5.63 2.97
N ASP A 720 25.85 6.04 1.72
CA ASP A 720 24.78 6.12 0.71
C ASP A 720 24.84 4.95 -0.29
N GLU A 721 25.40 3.81 0.11
CA GLU A 721 25.56 2.65 -0.79
C GLU A 721 24.24 2.19 -1.40
N PHE A 722 23.18 2.03 -0.60
CA PHE A 722 21.87 1.61 -1.10
C PHE A 722 21.26 2.66 -2.03
N GLU A 723 21.37 3.94 -1.68
CA GLU A 723 20.87 5.06 -2.49
C GLU A 723 21.59 5.11 -3.85
N ASN A 724 22.91 4.96 -3.86
CA ASN A 724 23.73 4.99 -5.08
C ASN A 724 23.45 3.78 -5.97
N LEU A 725 23.35 2.56 -5.42
CA LEU A 725 22.99 1.35 -6.17
C LEU A 725 21.56 1.40 -6.71
N CYS A 726 20.61 1.94 -5.93
CA CYS A 726 19.25 2.19 -6.39
C CYS A 726 19.24 3.15 -7.59
N ARG A 727 19.95 4.27 -7.49
CA ARG A 727 20.09 5.25 -8.58
C ARG A 727 20.71 4.64 -9.82
N GLU A 728 21.81 3.94 -9.68
CA GLU A 728 22.49 3.29 -10.80
C GLU A 728 21.55 2.30 -11.50
N GLN A 729 20.85 1.45 -10.75
CA GLN A 729 19.88 0.51 -11.30
C GLN A 729 18.77 1.23 -12.09
N LEU A 730 18.18 2.28 -11.51
CA LEU A 730 17.08 3.01 -12.13
C LEU A 730 17.56 3.86 -13.34
N LEU A 731 18.69 4.53 -13.26
CA LEU A 731 19.28 5.28 -14.38
C LEU A 731 19.60 4.34 -15.55
N ASN A 732 20.19 3.17 -15.27
CA ASN A 732 20.46 2.16 -16.30
C ASN A 732 19.16 1.65 -16.94
N ARG A 733 18.09 1.49 -16.14
CA ARG A 733 16.77 1.05 -16.63
C ARG A 733 16.08 2.11 -17.51
N PHE A 734 16.16 3.38 -17.16
CA PHE A 734 15.42 4.46 -17.84
C PHE A 734 16.22 5.15 -18.93
N LEU A 735 17.52 5.32 -18.74
CA LEU A 735 18.42 5.99 -19.69
C LEU A 735 19.41 5.03 -20.35
N GLY A 736 19.42 3.76 -19.95
CA GLY A 736 20.40 2.78 -20.37
C GLY A 736 20.49 2.64 -21.87
N LYS A 737 21.71 2.50 -22.34
CA LYS A 737 21.99 2.17 -23.73
C LYS A 737 21.41 0.78 -24.01
N ASN A 738 20.44 0.71 -24.94
CA ASN A 738 20.00 -0.55 -25.55
C ASN A 738 21.18 -1.32 -26.13
#